data_f543d8a569f5c4f4dc8ded5304a8a7c1
#
_entry.id   f543d8a569f5c4f4dc8ded5304a8a7c1
#
_cell.length_a   1.000
_cell.length_b   1.000
_cell.length_c   1.000
_cell.angle_alpha   90.00
_cell.angle_beta   90.00
_cell.angle_gamma   90.00
#
_symmetry.space_group_name_H-M   'P 1'
#
loop_
_entity.id
_entity.type
_entity.pdbx_description
1 polymer ?
#
loop_
_entity_poly.entity_id
_entity_poly.type
_entity_poly.pdbx_seq_one_letter_code
_entity_poly.pdbx_strand_id
1 'polypeptide(L)'
;MGRKNVTNRTKAQNKLAEFSTKTRRREAFRRGIRLLFATGAIALAFVASPAFAQTSDSQLTIDANKKASTIDDNVTSVVFNGAYSLTLINGQTLRPVFLSREPGAKLILGDTAKAQTWTISGNSPSWNGELSLLEGHTLSVATGSANPLGAYSETNAGSFATTSLYSGATLDLATIKAADGSSVSSETKIGRLTTASSSSSSSTADAVVSVGRGRNLLVENGLEVNSKVGLTKKGEGVMTVVANGSAVIDGGEGGGYTPIALGRLNVNEGTFRVVDGSAKVSSVGMKVDSVVLGNNSVLDIYNVGAIDLGGTSGDVVFDAQDGSSVRLYVGAESSTSYNAKVFNTYMQLGKTTLDVVSEIPGAYAPESLVAFSAKDVGQVSYDADALTIKDNILGKNYVVDKSTSTAEEIVLKLVDSEKFDSSKLDGNASSIAKSIDRLIASGKYTDAEYKILADMESNIGNIDYNYLGGETYASAVGFHYMNSLMAQQALFSQLRNNSLVAYSETGASAVSPMDYDAGRVNTQQSYPVTYGGAAQGNFDQGPLYYNTDTNSYAPGVVPTQQQYMQQQYLQQGMQPSATGVQYMNGIYNGETIGGYGAPDSYGTWTGRRQYSTLRGQAAQYGDPGTLIYSAWAQAYGAGLQAKAHKQYLGYDGNQGGVFTGLDLFGSCDCRFGAYFGYERDDFKGSDYLGELKQNTYQLGLYHQFGDENVYTIGTIRGGYESTEGTRWSKYLAQTQEVKAEYDGYFAGATLERGINLKASPFTFSPYAQLDYNYYLRDKFTEKGDDWAYALEVGRSDYHSLRGQLGARLVLDMYPGSQQFRIIANGAYIHEFLDAVYGQTSAKFTGLSTSTGFSIYGNSLGRDWALVGLGAEWIPIPALNLFVKGDYVVNKYVDNPGGSAGLKYRW
;
A
#
# COMPACT_ATOMS: atom_id res chain seq x y z
N MET A 1 45.60 -21.67 7.96
CA MET A 1 45.00 -20.31 8.12
C MET A 1 45.27 -19.36 6.93
N GLY A 2 45.69 -19.82 5.76
CA GLY A 2 46.09 -18.99 4.61
C GLY A 2 45.14 -18.87 3.41
N ARG A 3 43.96 -19.50 3.39
CA ARG A 3 43.09 -19.52 2.21
C ARG A 3 41.77 -18.73 2.30
N LYS A 4 41.44 -18.19 3.46
CA LYS A 4 40.18 -17.39 3.63
C LYS A 4 40.34 -15.87 3.39
N ASN A 5 41.56 -15.35 3.31
CA ASN A 5 41.79 -13.91 3.12
C ASN A 5 41.86 -13.44 1.67
N VAL A 6 42.00 -14.34 0.71
CA VAL A 6 42.10 -13.97 -0.70
C VAL A 6 40.72 -13.75 -1.34
N THR A 7 39.73 -14.54 -0.92
CA THR A 7 38.36 -14.45 -1.45
C THR A 7 37.60 -13.18 -1.03
N ASN A 8 37.93 -12.60 0.11
CA ASN A 8 37.28 -11.38 0.61
C ASN A 8 37.84 -10.10 -0.04
N ARG A 9 39.09 -10.10 -0.46
CA ARG A 9 39.69 -8.97 -1.20
C ARG A 9 39.14 -8.84 -2.61
N THR A 10 38.93 -9.95 -3.29
CA THR A 10 38.36 -9.95 -4.65
C THR A 10 36.89 -9.54 -4.69
N LYS A 11 36.10 -9.91 -3.67
CA LYS A 11 34.69 -9.44 -3.54
C LYS A 11 34.59 -7.95 -3.23
N ALA A 12 35.52 -7.40 -2.46
CA ALA A 12 35.55 -5.96 -2.16
C ALA A 12 35.97 -5.13 -3.38
N GLN A 13 36.93 -5.61 -4.15
CA GLN A 13 37.36 -4.93 -5.39
C GLN A 13 36.30 -4.96 -6.49
N ASN A 14 35.56 -6.07 -6.62
CA ASN A 14 34.45 -6.15 -7.56
C ASN A 14 33.26 -5.24 -7.17
N LYS A 15 32.92 -5.08 -5.89
CA LYS A 15 31.93 -4.13 -5.42
C LYS A 15 32.33 -2.66 -5.66
N LEU A 16 33.64 -2.33 -5.50
CA LEU A 16 34.11 -0.98 -5.80
C LEU A 16 34.10 -0.67 -7.31
N ALA A 17 34.40 -1.65 -8.16
CA ALA A 17 34.32 -1.51 -9.60
C ALA A 17 32.87 -1.33 -10.09
N GLU A 18 31.91 -2.03 -9.49
CA GLU A 18 30.49 -1.91 -9.80
C GLU A 18 29.90 -0.56 -9.37
N PHE A 19 30.34 -0.04 -8.22
CA PHE A 19 29.95 1.29 -7.72
C PHE A 19 30.50 2.42 -8.61
N SER A 20 31.76 2.29 -9.08
CA SER A 20 32.38 3.24 -10.00
C SER A 20 31.70 3.29 -11.37
N THR A 21 31.24 2.13 -11.89
CA THR A 21 30.54 2.04 -13.18
C THR A 21 29.12 2.63 -13.13
N LYS A 22 28.41 2.45 -12.01
CA LYS A 22 27.08 3.06 -11.80
C LYS A 22 27.16 4.59 -11.70
N THR A 23 28.19 5.12 -11.05
CA THR A 23 28.38 6.57 -10.91
C THR A 23 28.73 7.22 -12.26
N ARG A 24 29.60 6.57 -13.06
CA ARG A 24 29.94 7.06 -14.40
C ARG A 24 28.76 7.01 -15.39
N ARG A 25 27.88 6.01 -15.30
CA ARG A 25 26.66 5.94 -16.11
C ARG A 25 25.64 7.04 -15.74
N ARG A 26 25.53 7.40 -14.45
CA ARG A 26 24.68 8.52 -14.02
C ARG A 26 25.19 9.89 -14.47
N GLU A 27 26.50 10.11 -14.51
CA GLU A 27 27.08 11.36 -15.03
C GLU A 27 26.99 11.46 -16.56
N ALA A 28 27.15 10.37 -17.28
CA ALA A 28 26.97 10.34 -18.75
C ALA A 28 25.50 10.61 -19.13
N PHE A 29 24.55 10.06 -18.35
CA PHE A 29 23.11 10.31 -18.55
C PHE A 29 22.72 11.77 -18.24
N ARG A 30 23.30 12.39 -17.20
CA ARG A 30 23.07 13.82 -16.90
C ARG A 30 23.69 14.76 -17.93
N ARG A 31 24.81 14.40 -18.55
CA ARG A 31 25.41 15.16 -19.65
C ARG A 31 24.62 15.01 -20.95
N GLY A 32 24.06 13.83 -21.24
CA GLY A 32 23.17 13.60 -22.38
C GLY A 32 21.90 14.44 -22.35
N ILE A 33 21.28 14.55 -21.16
CA ILE A 33 20.06 15.37 -20.99
C ILE A 33 20.36 16.87 -21.10
N ARG A 34 21.52 17.34 -20.66
CA ARG A 34 21.89 18.76 -20.86
C ARG A 34 22.22 19.13 -22.30
N LEU A 35 22.66 18.19 -23.12
CA LEU A 35 22.85 18.41 -24.54
C LEU A 35 21.56 18.39 -25.34
N LEU A 36 20.55 17.63 -24.91
CA LEU A 36 19.24 17.59 -25.57
C LEU A 36 18.41 18.85 -25.33
N PHE A 37 18.60 19.56 -24.21
CA PHE A 37 17.92 20.81 -23.92
C PHE A 37 18.62 22.07 -24.49
N ALA A 38 19.87 21.95 -24.93
CA ALA A 38 20.61 23.07 -25.56
C ALA A 38 20.45 23.12 -27.07
N THR A 39 19.91 22.06 -27.71
CA THR A 39 19.68 22.02 -29.17
C THR A 39 18.22 22.08 -29.59
N GLY A 40 17.29 22.26 -28.62
CA GLY A 40 15.84 22.31 -28.87
C GLY A 40 15.26 23.70 -29.14
N ALA A 41 16.04 24.73 -29.33
CA ALA A 41 15.54 26.07 -29.51
C ALA A 41 16.21 26.78 -30.67
N ILE A 42 16.29 26.21 -31.86
CA ILE A 42 16.44 26.91 -33.13
C ILE A 42 16.20 25.86 -34.25
N ALA A 43 14.99 25.76 -34.75
CA ALA A 43 14.68 25.34 -36.13
C ALA A 43 13.17 25.53 -36.43
N LEU A 44 12.65 26.74 -36.26
CA LEU A 44 11.55 27.19 -37.11
C LEU A 44 12.16 28.10 -38.11
N ALA A 45 12.85 27.54 -39.09
CA ALA A 45 13.21 28.20 -40.32
C ALA A 45 12.58 27.43 -41.46
N PHE A 46 11.77 28.11 -42.20
CA PHE A 46 11.25 27.75 -43.49
C PHE A 46 12.18 26.83 -44.27
N VAL A 47 11.82 25.55 -44.41
CA VAL A 47 12.33 24.72 -45.49
C VAL A 47 11.34 24.87 -46.64
N ALA A 48 11.69 25.71 -47.54
CA ALA A 48 11.14 25.66 -48.91
C ALA A 48 11.30 24.21 -49.36
N SER A 49 10.21 23.60 -49.80
CA SER A 49 10.23 22.29 -50.44
C SER A 49 11.26 22.30 -51.57
N PRO A 50 12.22 21.37 -51.58
CA PRO A 50 12.98 21.18 -52.81
C PRO A 50 11.96 20.71 -53.86
N ALA A 51 11.86 21.46 -54.91
CA ALA A 51 11.17 21.03 -56.10
C ALA A 51 11.81 19.68 -56.51
N PHE A 52 11.04 18.61 -56.35
CA PHE A 52 11.45 17.33 -56.90
C PHE A 52 11.58 17.54 -58.42
N ALA A 53 12.82 17.44 -58.90
CA ALA A 53 13.09 17.28 -60.33
C ALA A 53 12.37 15.98 -60.72
N GLN A 54 11.36 16.09 -61.48
CA GLN A 54 10.64 15.02 -62.11
C GLN A 54 11.62 14.27 -63.03
N THR A 55 12.17 13.17 -62.54
CA THR A 55 12.77 12.17 -63.43
C THR A 55 11.66 11.32 -63.96
N SER A 56 11.44 11.37 -65.25
CA SER A 56 10.24 10.90 -65.97
C SER A 56 10.09 9.38 -66.12
N ASP A 57 10.80 8.54 -65.31
CA ASP A 57 10.83 7.10 -65.58
C ASP A 57 10.32 6.19 -64.46
N SER A 58 9.61 6.70 -63.46
CA SER A 58 9.19 5.91 -62.29
C SER A 58 7.69 5.54 -62.27
N GLN A 59 6.91 5.90 -63.27
CA GLN A 59 5.49 5.64 -63.33
C GLN A 59 5.11 4.76 -64.51
N LEU A 60 4.47 3.62 -64.26
CA LEU A 60 3.87 2.77 -65.25
C LEU A 60 2.38 3.17 -65.41
N THR A 61 1.99 3.58 -66.64
CA THR A 61 0.59 3.94 -66.96
C THR A 61 -0.09 2.78 -67.69
N ILE A 62 -1.27 2.43 -67.20
CA ILE A 62 -2.14 1.39 -67.78
C ILE A 62 -3.34 2.07 -68.44
N ASP A 63 -3.30 2.17 -69.75
CA ASP A 63 -4.26 2.80 -70.63
C ASP A 63 -4.94 1.81 -71.58
N ALA A 64 -4.63 0.54 -71.44
CA ALA A 64 -5.25 -0.62 -72.15
C ALA A 64 -4.95 -1.88 -71.31
N ASN A 65 -5.70 -2.98 -71.59
CA ASN A 65 -5.44 -4.25 -70.96
C ASN A 65 -4.05 -4.78 -71.31
N LYS A 66 -3.23 -5.04 -70.31
CA LYS A 66 -1.82 -5.48 -70.48
C LYS A 66 -1.57 -6.80 -69.78
N LYS A 67 -0.70 -7.63 -70.39
CA LYS A 67 -0.17 -8.83 -69.73
C LYS A 67 1.37 -8.69 -69.72
N ALA A 68 1.97 -8.83 -68.54
CA ALA A 68 3.42 -8.73 -68.37
C ALA A 68 3.94 -9.91 -67.55
N SER A 69 5.21 -10.26 -67.71
CA SER A 69 5.84 -11.23 -66.81
C SER A 69 6.06 -10.69 -65.43
N THR A 70 6.58 -9.48 -65.33
CA THR A 70 6.92 -8.78 -64.07
C THR A 70 6.77 -7.26 -64.26
N ILE A 71 6.74 -6.51 -63.20
CA ILE A 71 6.93 -5.06 -63.15
C ILE A 71 8.40 -4.79 -62.86
N ASP A 72 8.99 -3.82 -63.59
CA ASP A 72 10.39 -3.41 -63.40
C ASP A 72 10.59 -2.83 -61.99
N ASP A 73 11.73 -3.15 -61.35
CA ASP A 73 12.04 -2.71 -59.99
C ASP A 73 12.19 -1.16 -59.87
N ASN A 74 12.40 -0.47 -60.98
CA ASN A 74 12.47 1.00 -61.04
C ASN A 74 11.09 1.68 -61.03
N VAL A 75 10.02 0.95 -61.18
CA VAL A 75 8.64 1.49 -61.19
C VAL A 75 8.22 1.78 -59.71
N THR A 76 7.95 3.03 -59.37
CA THR A 76 7.51 3.44 -58.07
C THR A 76 5.99 3.56 -57.95
N SER A 77 5.28 3.76 -59.05
CA SER A 77 3.82 3.78 -59.11
C SER A 77 3.25 3.16 -60.37
N VAL A 78 2.10 2.55 -60.24
CA VAL A 78 1.31 2.02 -61.34
C VAL A 78 -0.04 2.72 -61.34
N VAL A 79 -0.34 3.45 -62.43
CA VAL A 79 -1.56 4.27 -62.56
C VAL A 79 -2.44 3.67 -63.64
N PHE A 80 -3.68 3.33 -63.25
CA PHE A 80 -4.73 2.91 -64.21
C PHE A 80 -5.56 4.12 -64.59
N ASN A 81 -5.58 4.46 -65.88
CA ASN A 81 -6.29 5.58 -66.48
C ASN A 81 -7.75 5.25 -66.83
N GLY A 82 -8.27 4.10 -66.43
CA GLY A 82 -9.60 3.64 -66.69
C GLY A 82 -9.84 2.22 -66.25
N ALA A 83 -10.93 1.58 -66.61
CA ALA A 83 -11.29 0.22 -66.26
C ALA A 83 -10.42 -0.81 -67.06
N TYR A 84 -9.14 -0.69 -66.99
CA TYR A 84 -8.16 -1.59 -67.63
C TYR A 84 -7.59 -2.59 -66.64
N SER A 85 -7.03 -3.69 -67.17
CA SER A 85 -6.39 -4.74 -66.39
C SER A 85 -4.87 -4.82 -66.64
N LEU A 86 -4.11 -5.10 -65.62
CA LEU A 86 -2.74 -5.52 -65.65
C LEU A 86 -2.66 -6.94 -65.09
N THR A 87 -2.22 -7.89 -65.92
CA THR A 87 -2.02 -9.29 -65.50
C THR A 87 -0.50 -9.54 -65.32
N LEU A 88 -0.08 -9.99 -64.14
CA LEU A 88 1.28 -10.42 -63.86
C LEU A 88 1.35 -11.94 -63.73
N ILE A 89 2.27 -12.59 -64.45
CA ILE A 89 2.32 -14.05 -64.54
C ILE A 89 3.46 -14.67 -63.73
N ASN A 90 4.48 -13.93 -63.37
CA ASN A 90 5.60 -14.42 -62.56
C ASN A 90 5.60 -13.76 -61.14
N GLY A 91 5.81 -14.59 -60.14
CA GLY A 91 5.92 -14.12 -58.77
C GLY A 91 7.08 -13.15 -58.57
N GLN A 92 6.82 -12.04 -57.86
CA GLN A 92 7.83 -11.02 -57.53
C GLN A 92 7.41 -10.22 -56.30
N THR A 93 8.34 -9.37 -55.81
CA THR A 93 8.00 -8.37 -54.77
C THR A 93 7.39 -7.14 -55.46
N LEU A 94 6.14 -6.78 -55.12
CA LEU A 94 5.43 -5.61 -55.61
C LEU A 94 5.71 -4.43 -54.66
N ARG A 95 6.59 -3.52 -55.05
CA ARG A 95 6.95 -2.30 -54.31
C ARG A 95 6.16 -1.09 -54.74
N PRO A 96 5.67 -0.98 -56.05
CA PRO A 96 4.99 0.21 -56.48
C PRO A 96 3.69 0.48 -55.70
N VAL A 97 3.31 1.74 -55.62
CA VAL A 97 1.99 2.21 -55.21
C VAL A 97 1.04 2.02 -56.36
N PHE A 98 -0.07 1.32 -56.17
CA PHE A 98 -1.13 1.18 -57.16
C PHE A 98 -2.15 2.31 -57.02
N LEU A 99 -2.50 2.97 -58.11
CA LEU A 99 -3.42 4.08 -58.16
C LEU A 99 -4.47 3.79 -59.24
N SER A 100 -5.74 4.01 -58.89
CA SER A 100 -6.84 3.89 -59.88
C SER A 100 -7.52 5.25 -59.96
N ARG A 101 -7.73 5.77 -61.16
CA ARG A 101 -8.45 7.03 -61.40
C ARG A 101 -9.95 6.83 -61.52
N GLU A 102 -10.37 5.61 -61.91
CA GLU A 102 -11.75 5.27 -62.12
C GLU A 102 -12.02 3.86 -61.54
N PRO A 103 -13.25 3.56 -61.10
CA PRO A 103 -13.65 2.22 -60.69
C PRO A 103 -13.54 1.23 -61.88
N GLY A 104 -13.24 -0.05 -61.57
CA GLY A 104 -13.14 -1.14 -62.53
C GLY A 104 -11.75 -1.43 -63.03
N ALA A 105 -10.71 -0.75 -62.55
CA ALA A 105 -9.31 -1.14 -62.76
C ALA A 105 -9.04 -2.52 -62.08
N LYS A 106 -8.25 -3.37 -62.76
CA LYS A 106 -7.97 -4.72 -62.28
C LYS A 106 -6.46 -5.04 -62.30
N LEU A 107 -5.93 -5.46 -61.12
CA LEU A 107 -4.66 -6.09 -61.01
C LEU A 107 -4.87 -7.62 -60.88
N ILE A 108 -4.41 -8.39 -61.82
CA ILE A 108 -4.58 -9.83 -61.90
C ILE A 108 -3.22 -10.48 -61.63
N LEU A 109 -3.12 -11.29 -60.60
CA LEU A 109 -1.92 -12.03 -60.19
C LEU A 109 -2.08 -13.52 -60.50
N GLY A 110 -1.23 -14.01 -61.43
CA GLY A 110 -1.19 -15.40 -61.85
C GLY A 110 -1.67 -15.66 -63.27
N ASP A 111 -1.42 -16.87 -63.73
CA ASP A 111 -2.04 -17.51 -64.89
C ASP A 111 -2.33 -18.98 -64.53
N THR A 112 -2.90 -19.75 -65.42
CA THR A 112 -3.36 -21.10 -65.15
C THR A 112 -2.27 -22.18 -65.10
N ALA A 113 -1.01 -21.82 -65.28
CA ALA A 113 0.02 -22.82 -65.61
C ALA A 113 0.83 -23.33 -64.39
N LYS A 114 1.15 -22.52 -63.40
CA LYS A 114 1.98 -22.92 -62.25
C LYS A 114 1.81 -21.97 -61.07
N ALA A 115 1.67 -22.53 -59.85
CA ALA A 115 1.61 -21.76 -58.60
C ALA A 115 2.78 -20.79 -58.46
N GLN A 116 2.49 -19.51 -58.19
CA GLN A 116 3.43 -18.40 -58.03
C GLN A 116 3.19 -17.68 -56.70
N THR A 117 4.20 -16.98 -56.19
CA THR A 117 4.08 -16.16 -55.02
C THR A 117 4.49 -14.70 -55.33
N TRP A 118 3.61 -13.76 -54.96
CA TRP A 118 3.91 -12.33 -54.94
C TRP A 118 4.01 -11.83 -53.50
N THR A 119 4.80 -10.81 -53.30
CA THR A 119 4.91 -10.14 -52.01
C THR A 119 4.60 -8.66 -52.21
N ILE A 120 3.56 -8.15 -51.57
CA ILE A 120 3.32 -6.69 -51.51
C ILE A 120 4.06 -6.11 -50.35
N SER A 121 4.90 -5.09 -50.61
CA SER A 121 5.62 -4.32 -49.60
C SER A 121 5.32 -2.81 -49.64
N GLY A 122 4.55 -2.34 -50.61
CA GLY A 122 4.07 -0.96 -50.72
C GLY A 122 2.70 -0.74 -50.01
N ASN A 123 2.32 0.52 -49.89
CA ASN A 123 1.00 0.94 -49.44
C ASN A 123 0.28 1.63 -50.60
N SER A 124 -0.95 1.21 -50.91
CA SER A 124 -1.78 1.73 -52.00
C SER A 124 -3.11 2.26 -51.47
N PRO A 125 -3.12 3.30 -50.62
CA PRO A 125 -4.33 3.78 -49.95
C PRO A 125 -5.38 4.36 -50.94
N SER A 126 -4.95 4.80 -52.10
CA SER A 126 -5.85 5.33 -53.17
C SER A 126 -6.22 4.30 -54.20
N TRP A 127 -5.95 3.02 -54.01
CA TRP A 127 -6.40 1.95 -54.85
C TRP A 127 -7.88 1.66 -54.57
N ASN A 128 -8.74 1.77 -55.57
CA ASN A 128 -10.17 1.44 -55.53
C ASN A 128 -10.57 0.42 -56.58
N GLY A 129 -9.59 -0.24 -57.17
CA GLY A 129 -9.81 -1.28 -58.14
C GLY A 129 -9.96 -2.69 -57.55
N GLU A 130 -10.02 -3.69 -58.42
CA GLU A 130 -10.04 -5.10 -58.03
C GLU A 130 -8.65 -5.72 -58.15
N LEU A 131 -8.19 -6.38 -57.05
CA LEU A 131 -7.05 -7.31 -57.11
C LEU A 131 -7.60 -8.73 -57.21
N SER A 132 -7.28 -9.46 -58.29
CA SER A 132 -7.66 -10.86 -58.48
C SER A 132 -6.44 -11.75 -58.31
N LEU A 133 -6.45 -12.62 -57.30
CA LEU A 133 -5.43 -13.67 -57.11
C LEU A 133 -6.00 -14.98 -57.63
N LEU A 134 -5.41 -15.44 -58.78
CA LEU A 134 -5.92 -16.61 -59.44
C LEU A 134 -5.63 -17.91 -58.74
N GLU A 135 -6.19 -19.00 -59.27
CA GLU A 135 -6.22 -20.33 -58.68
C GLU A 135 -4.81 -20.85 -58.28
N GLY A 136 -4.71 -21.32 -57.00
CA GLY A 136 -3.48 -21.92 -56.44
C GLY A 136 -2.30 -20.98 -56.21
N HIS A 137 -2.46 -19.69 -56.40
CA HIS A 137 -1.40 -18.69 -56.22
C HIS A 137 -1.36 -18.10 -54.79
N THR A 138 -0.23 -17.53 -54.39
CA THR A 138 -0.05 -16.93 -53.09
C THR A 138 0.30 -15.43 -53.22
N LEU A 139 -0.38 -14.60 -52.40
CA LEU A 139 -0.04 -13.20 -52.20
C LEU A 139 0.36 -13.00 -50.73
N SER A 140 1.66 -12.71 -50.52
CA SER A 140 2.18 -12.37 -49.19
C SER A 140 2.17 -10.86 -48.97
N VAL A 141 1.73 -10.42 -47.79
CA VAL A 141 1.77 -9.01 -47.38
C VAL A 141 2.94 -8.82 -46.41
N ALA A 142 3.86 -7.95 -46.83
CA ALA A 142 5.04 -7.65 -46.01
C ALA A 142 4.65 -6.94 -44.68
N THR A 143 5.49 -7.12 -43.70
CA THR A 143 5.37 -6.39 -42.42
C THR A 143 5.56 -4.89 -42.61
N GLY A 144 4.69 -4.05 -42.05
CA GLY A 144 4.73 -2.60 -42.21
C GLY A 144 3.86 -2.03 -43.33
N SER A 145 3.22 -2.88 -44.16
CA SER A 145 2.22 -2.45 -45.12
C SER A 145 0.85 -2.33 -44.47
N ALA A 146 0.43 -1.11 -44.14
CA ALA A 146 -0.85 -0.88 -43.47
C ALA A 146 -2.04 -0.98 -44.43
N ASN A 147 -1.95 -0.42 -45.67
CA ASN A 147 -2.99 -0.42 -46.66
C ASN A 147 -2.47 -0.90 -48.02
N PRO A 148 -2.00 -2.14 -48.12
CA PRO A 148 -1.33 -2.63 -49.32
C PRO A 148 -2.27 -2.78 -50.53
N LEU A 149 -3.55 -3.01 -50.32
CA LEU A 149 -4.55 -3.41 -51.28
C LEU A 149 -5.70 -2.41 -51.39
N GLY A 150 -5.47 -1.18 -50.97
CA GLY A 150 -6.47 -0.10 -50.88
C GLY A 150 -7.33 -0.17 -49.61
N ALA A 151 -7.86 0.97 -49.25
CA ALA A 151 -8.75 1.15 -48.10
C ALA A 151 -10.11 1.66 -48.56
N TYR A 152 -11.08 1.55 -47.66
CA TYR A 152 -12.37 2.22 -47.81
C TYR A 152 -12.18 3.73 -47.86
N SER A 153 -12.82 4.43 -48.78
CA SER A 153 -12.83 5.87 -48.83
C SER A 153 -14.23 6.38 -48.48
N GLU A 154 -14.35 7.04 -47.35
CA GLU A 154 -15.61 7.66 -46.91
C GLU A 154 -16.12 8.74 -47.88
N THR A 155 -15.25 9.32 -48.71
CA THR A 155 -15.58 10.41 -49.62
C THR A 155 -16.23 9.94 -50.93
N ASN A 156 -16.14 8.64 -51.26
CA ASN A 156 -16.77 8.06 -52.47
C ASN A 156 -17.64 6.85 -52.03
N ALA A 157 -18.78 7.09 -51.45
CA ALA A 157 -19.75 6.06 -51.09
C ALA A 157 -20.14 5.25 -52.36
N GLY A 158 -19.53 4.07 -52.51
CA GLY A 158 -19.80 3.18 -53.66
C GLY A 158 -18.60 2.63 -54.42
N SER A 159 -17.39 3.16 -54.21
CA SER A 159 -16.16 2.58 -54.74
C SER A 159 -15.15 2.20 -53.68
N PHE A 160 -14.97 0.94 -53.47
CA PHE A 160 -13.98 0.37 -52.57
C PHE A 160 -13.15 -0.69 -53.28
N ALA A 161 -11.89 -0.80 -52.85
CA ALA A 161 -11.00 -1.81 -53.34
C ALA A 161 -11.53 -3.20 -53.02
N THR A 162 -11.54 -4.08 -53.96
CA THR A 162 -11.96 -5.48 -53.82
C THR A 162 -10.73 -6.38 -53.98
N THR A 163 -10.54 -7.33 -53.05
CA THR A 163 -9.58 -8.42 -53.21
C THR A 163 -10.35 -9.71 -53.48
N SER A 164 -10.16 -10.30 -54.64
CA SER A 164 -10.83 -11.52 -55.07
C SER A 164 -9.84 -12.71 -55.05
N LEU A 165 -10.14 -13.70 -54.24
CA LEU A 165 -9.36 -14.95 -54.11
C LEU A 165 -10.05 -16.07 -54.83
N TYR A 166 -9.36 -16.68 -55.79
CA TYR A 166 -9.87 -17.80 -56.57
C TYR A 166 -9.58 -19.12 -55.83
N SER A 167 -10.11 -20.22 -56.34
CA SER A 167 -9.98 -21.56 -55.74
C SER A 167 -8.52 -21.89 -55.39
N GLY A 168 -8.26 -22.27 -54.10
CA GLY A 168 -6.92 -22.58 -53.62
C GLY A 168 -5.94 -21.43 -53.54
N ALA A 169 -6.37 -20.18 -53.84
CA ALA A 169 -5.54 -18.99 -53.68
C ALA A 169 -5.30 -18.66 -52.22
N THR A 170 -4.12 -18.15 -51.91
CA THR A 170 -3.73 -17.84 -50.53
C THR A 170 -3.31 -16.36 -50.37
N LEU A 171 -4.02 -15.65 -49.51
CA LEU A 171 -3.58 -14.36 -48.98
C LEU A 171 -2.87 -14.61 -47.66
N ASP A 172 -1.56 -14.28 -47.60
CA ASP A 172 -0.70 -14.60 -46.45
C ASP A 172 -0.13 -13.35 -45.77
N LEU A 173 -0.48 -13.16 -44.53
CA LEU A 173 0.07 -12.14 -43.60
C LEU A 173 1.02 -12.86 -42.63
N ALA A 174 2.34 -12.85 -42.95
CA ALA A 174 3.34 -13.55 -42.14
C ALA A 174 3.35 -13.09 -40.70
N THR A 175 3.72 -14.02 -39.81
CA THR A 175 3.89 -13.74 -38.38
C THR A 175 4.93 -12.63 -38.13
N ILE A 176 4.63 -11.69 -37.24
CA ILE A 176 5.57 -10.69 -36.76
C ILE A 176 6.25 -11.23 -35.49
N LYS A 177 7.58 -11.25 -35.52
CA LYS A 177 8.40 -11.46 -34.34
C LYS A 177 9.05 -10.13 -33.97
N ALA A 178 8.76 -9.59 -32.79
CA ALA A 178 9.54 -8.49 -32.26
C ALA A 178 10.95 -8.96 -31.89
N ALA A 179 11.92 -8.07 -31.97
CA ALA A 179 13.32 -8.38 -31.68
C ALA A 179 13.56 -8.81 -30.21
N ASP A 180 12.68 -8.44 -29.31
CA ASP A 180 12.70 -8.77 -27.88
C ASP A 180 11.73 -9.90 -27.49
N GLY A 181 11.06 -10.51 -28.47
CA GLY A 181 10.06 -11.55 -28.21
C GLY A 181 8.68 -11.05 -27.81
N SER A 182 8.46 -9.74 -27.67
CA SER A 182 7.15 -9.15 -27.41
C SER A 182 6.25 -9.23 -28.65
N SER A 183 4.92 -9.30 -28.44
CA SER A 183 3.96 -9.30 -29.54
C SER A 183 3.72 -7.87 -30.02
N VAL A 184 4.23 -7.53 -31.18
CA VAL A 184 3.87 -6.30 -31.88
C VAL A 184 2.58 -6.55 -32.68
N SER A 185 1.51 -5.84 -32.33
CA SER A 185 0.29 -5.85 -33.14
C SER A 185 0.48 -4.98 -34.37
N SER A 186 0.27 -5.53 -35.57
CA SER A 186 0.29 -4.77 -36.80
C SER A 186 -0.99 -5.06 -37.57
N GLU A 187 -1.74 -4.00 -37.83
CA GLU A 187 -2.98 -4.04 -38.59
C GLU A 187 -2.68 -3.85 -40.09
N THR A 188 -3.35 -4.65 -40.91
CA THR A 188 -3.38 -4.50 -42.38
C THR A 188 -4.84 -4.33 -42.79
N LYS A 189 -5.13 -3.27 -43.49
CA LYS A 189 -6.50 -2.93 -43.95
C LYS A 189 -6.67 -3.28 -45.40
N ILE A 190 -7.84 -3.85 -45.72
CA ILE A 190 -8.32 -4.03 -47.09
C ILE A 190 -9.79 -3.59 -47.18
N GLY A 191 -10.23 -3.18 -48.35
CA GLY A 191 -11.61 -2.76 -48.55
C GLY A 191 -12.58 -3.95 -48.45
N ARG A 192 -12.84 -4.65 -49.56
CA ARG A 192 -13.71 -5.83 -49.60
C ARG A 192 -12.90 -7.08 -49.90
N LEU A 193 -13.30 -8.20 -49.31
CA LEU A 193 -12.74 -9.52 -49.61
C LEU A 193 -13.81 -10.39 -50.25
N THR A 194 -13.48 -11.03 -51.38
CA THR A 194 -14.41 -11.97 -52.04
C THR A 194 -13.67 -13.27 -52.41
N THR A 195 -14.40 -14.37 -52.44
CA THR A 195 -13.92 -15.58 -53.13
C THR A 195 -14.62 -15.79 -54.44
N ALA A 196 -13.90 -16.30 -55.44
CA ALA A 196 -14.43 -16.44 -56.80
C ALA A 196 -14.12 -17.83 -57.40
N SER A 197 -15.01 -18.39 -58.20
CA SER A 197 -14.76 -19.59 -59.00
C SER A 197 -14.41 -19.21 -60.43
N SER A 198 -13.36 -19.83 -61.05
CA SER A 198 -13.15 -19.67 -62.46
C SER A 198 -14.21 -20.44 -63.25
N SER A 199 -14.66 -19.86 -64.31
CA SER A 199 -15.65 -20.51 -65.20
C SER A 199 -15.12 -21.78 -65.90
N SER A 200 -13.81 -22.00 -65.85
CA SER A 200 -13.11 -23.11 -66.50
C SER A 200 -12.57 -24.17 -65.57
N SER A 201 -12.66 -23.97 -64.24
CA SER A 201 -12.10 -24.87 -63.23
C SER A 201 -13.18 -25.71 -62.58
N SER A 202 -12.92 -27.02 -62.48
CA SER A 202 -13.70 -27.94 -61.67
C SER A 202 -13.20 -28.01 -60.23
N SER A 203 -12.18 -27.21 -59.87
CA SER A 203 -11.60 -27.18 -58.53
C SER A 203 -12.57 -26.50 -57.55
N THR A 204 -12.76 -27.13 -56.42
CA THR A 204 -13.64 -26.68 -55.32
C THR A 204 -12.81 -26.42 -54.06
N ALA A 205 -11.49 -26.24 -54.21
CA ALA A 205 -10.62 -25.95 -53.07
C ALA A 205 -10.93 -24.55 -52.51
N ASP A 206 -11.04 -24.44 -51.18
CA ASP A 206 -11.28 -23.16 -50.53
C ASP A 206 -10.11 -22.21 -50.74
N ALA A 207 -10.41 -20.93 -50.85
CA ALA A 207 -9.43 -19.86 -50.72
C ALA A 207 -8.92 -19.75 -49.29
N VAL A 208 -7.67 -19.39 -49.12
CA VAL A 208 -7.02 -19.34 -47.79
C VAL A 208 -6.65 -17.92 -47.43
N VAL A 209 -6.98 -17.50 -46.21
CA VAL A 209 -6.43 -16.31 -45.58
C VAL A 209 -5.64 -16.75 -44.36
N SER A 210 -4.31 -16.62 -44.47
CA SER A 210 -3.37 -16.92 -43.41
C SER A 210 -3.00 -15.62 -42.66
N VAL A 211 -3.36 -15.52 -41.38
CA VAL A 211 -3.02 -14.36 -40.55
C VAL A 211 -2.09 -14.81 -39.45
N GLY A 212 -0.82 -14.45 -39.57
CA GLY A 212 0.21 -14.84 -38.60
C GLY A 212 0.04 -14.22 -37.23
N ARG A 213 0.66 -14.79 -36.22
CA ARG A 213 0.66 -14.27 -34.85
C ARG A 213 1.10 -12.81 -34.79
N GLY A 214 0.38 -11.97 -34.04
CA GLY A 214 0.64 -10.53 -33.93
C GLY A 214 0.14 -9.71 -35.11
N ARG A 215 -0.56 -10.31 -36.06
CA ARG A 215 -1.18 -9.61 -37.21
C ARG A 215 -2.70 -9.54 -37.03
N ASN A 216 -3.26 -8.42 -37.51
CA ASN A 216 -4.70 -8.22 -37.66
C ASN A 216 -4.98 -7.86 -39.13
N LEU A 217 -5.83 -8.64 -39.81
CA LEU A 217 -6.36 -8.27 -41.11
C LEU A 217 -7.76 -7.66 -40.90
N LEU A 218 -7.90 -6.39 -41.19
CA LEU A 218 -9.16 -5.67 -41.12
C LEU A 218 -9.77 -5.57 -42.54
N VAL A 219 -10.94 -6.20 -42.71
CA VAL A 219 -11.77 -6.12 -43.92
C VAL A 219 -12.86 -5.08 -43.65
N GLU A 220 -12.68 -3.87 -44.19
CA GLU A 220 -13.50 -2.70 -43.83
C GLU A 220 -14.89 -2.65 -44.47
N ASN A 221 -15.11 -3.34 -45.56
CA ASN A 221 -16.34 -3.24 -46.34
C ASN A 221 -16.93 -4.59 -46.78
N GLY A 222 -17.04 -5.50 -45.84
CA GLY A 222 -17.74 -6.78 -46.04
C GLY A 222 -16.89 -7.89 -46.64
N LEU A 223 -17.40 -9.09 -46.44
CA LEU A 223 -16.86 -10.36 -46.92
C LEU A 223 -17.92 -11.08 -47.71
N GLU A 224 -17.58 -11.54 -48.95
CA GLU A 224 -18.44 -12.35 -49.79
C GLU A 224 -17.75 -13.63 -50.19
N VAL A 225 -18.25 -14.77 -49.71
CA VAL A 225 -17.71 -16.09 -50.00
C VAL A 225 -18.60 -16.82 -50.99
N ASN A 226 -18.03 -17.18 -52.10
CA ASN A 226 -18.77 -17.95 -53.13
C ASN A 226 -19.13 -19.36 -52.63
N SER A 227 -20.32 -19.83 -52.92
CA SER A 227 -20.79 -21.18 -52.50
C SER A 227 -19.94 -22.34 -53.03
N LYS A 228 -19.27 -22.15 -54.17
CA LYS A 228 -18.36 -23.18 -54.73
C LYS A 228 -16.93 -23.10 -54.20
N VAL A 229 -16.49 -21.89 -53.83
CA VAL A 229 -15.12 -21.66 -53.30
C VAL A 229 -15.27 -21.06 -51.91
N GLY A 230 -15.16 -21.88 -50.89
CA GLY A 230 -15.22 -21.49 -49.51
C GLY A 230 -14.00 -20.63 -49.10
N LEU A 231 -14.03 -20.13 -47.89
CA LEU A 231 -12.90 -19.43 -47.27
C LEU A 231 -12.38 -20.19 -46.06
N THR A 232 -11.08 -20.44 -46.05
CA THR A 232 -10.41 -20.99 -44.87
C THR A 232 -9.50 -19.94 -44.24
N LYS A 233 -9.76 -19.53 -42.99
CA LYS A 233 -8.89 -18.70 -42.18
C LYS A 233 -7.91 -19.61 -41.41
N LYS A 234 -6.58 -19.32 -41.53
CA LYS A 234 -5.48 -20.00 -40.86
C LYS A 234 -4.60 -19.05 -40.08
N GLY A 235 -3.72 -19.61 -39.25
CA GLY A 235 -2.76 -18.88 -38.42
C GLY A 235 -3.38 -18.20 -37.20
N GLU A 236 -2.54 -17.95 -36.18
CA GLU A 236 -2.95 -17.49 -34.85
C GLU A 236 -3.41 -16.03 -34.76
N GLY A 237 -3.27 -15.24 -35.81
CA GLY A 237 -3.68 -13.84 -35.86
C GLY A 237 -5.19 -13.63 -36.00
N VAL A 238 -5.60 -12.39 -36.02
CA VAL A 238 -6.99 -11.97 -36.05
C VAL A 238 -7.39 -11.54 -37.46
N MET A 239 -8.50 -12.05 -37.96
CA MET A 239 -9.17 -11.54 -39.13
C MET A 239 -10.48 -10.86 -38.69
N THR A 240 -10.55 -9.56 -38.87
CA THR A 240 -11.70 -8.75 -38.46
C THR A 240 -12.48 -8.37 -39.71
N VAL A 241 -13.79 -8.64 -39.71
CA VAL A 241 -14.69 -8.24 -40.76
C VAL A 241 -15.69 -7.23 -40.19
N VAL A 242 -15.75 -6.08 -40.83
CA VAL A 242 -16.72 -5.04 -40.49
C VAL A 242 -18.01 -5.27 -41.24
N ALA A 243 -19.07 -5.48 -40.51
CA ALA A 243 -20.43 -5.56 -41.04
C ALA A 243 -21.04 -4.14 -41.02
N ASN A 244 -21.23 -3.53 -42.18
CA ASN A 244 -21.81 -2.21 -42.29
C ASN A 244 -23.33 -2.31 -42.49
N GLY A 245 -24.08 -1.95 -41.43
CA GLY A 245 -25.56 -1.68 -41.52
C GLY A 245 -26.48 -2.82 -41.18
N SER A 246 -27.67 -2.49 -40.77
CA SER A 246 -28.75 -3.43 -40.52
C SER A 246 -29.11 -4.20 -41.80
N ALA A 247 -28.61 -5.39 -41.89
CA ALA A 247 -29.17 -6.35 -42.84
C ALA A 247 -30.53 -6.85 -42.31
N VAL A 248 -31.56 -6.06 -42.46
CA VAL A 248 -32.93 -6.59 -42.47
C VAL A 248 -33.04 -7.42 -43.74
N ILE A 249 -32.98 -8.72 -43.60
CA ILE A 249 -33.34 -9.62 -44.70
C ILE A 249 -34.86 -9.64 -44.77
N ASP A 250 -35.43 -8.63 -45.40
CA ASP A 250 -36.76 -8.72 -45.95
C ASP A 250 -36.65 -8.37 -47.44
N GLY A 251 -37.21 -9.19 -48.30
CA GLY A 251 -37.05 -9.15 -49.74
C GLY A 251 -37.63 -7.93 -50.45
N GLY A 252 -37.24 -6.72 -49.96
CA GLY A 252 -37.65 -5.43 -50.52
C GLY A 252 -36.46 -4.75 -51.23
N GLU A 253 -36.59 -4.52 -52.49
CA GLU A 253 -35.72 -3.71 -53.31
C GLU A 253 -35.50 -2.30 -52.67
N GLY A 254 -34.25 -1.97 -52.30
CA GLY A 254 -33.86 -0.60 -52.01
C GLY A 254 -32.98 -0.39 -50.84
N GLY A 255 -31.66 -0.29 -51.08
CA GLY A 255 -30.72 0.35 -50.15
C GLY A 255 -29.45 -0.48 -49.88
N GLY A 256 -28.42 -0.17 -50.56
CA GLY A 256 -27.09 -0.71 -50.69
C GLY A 256 -26.31 -1.13 -49.45
N TYR A 257 -26.77 -2.12 -48.73
CA TYR A 257 -25.96 -2.78 -47.71
C TYR A 257 -25.56 -4.17 -48.16
N THR A 258 -24.26 -4.45 -48.17
CA THR A 258 -23.73 -5.76 -48.57
C THR A 258 -23.75 -6.67 -47.34
N PRO A 259 -24.62 -7.69 -47.31
CA PRO A 259 -24.56 -8.69 -46.24
C PRO A 259 -23.22 -9.41 -46.29
N ILE A 260 -22.74 -9.92 -45.15
CA ILE A 260 -21.72 -10.96 -45.17
C ILE A 260 -22.38 -12.19 -45.78
N ALA A 261 -22.17 -12.40 -47.10
CA ALA A 261 -22.64 -13.61 -47.77
C ALA A 261 -21.50 -14.62 -47.74
N LEU A 262 -21.66 -15.65 -46.94
CA LEU A 262 -20.65 -16.68 -46.80
C LEU A 262 -21.19 -18.00 -47.40
N GLY A 263 -20.48 -18.55 -48.39
CA GLY A 263 -20.57 -19.96 -48.69
C GLY A 263 -20.10 -20.81 -47.49
N ARG A 264 -18.94 -21.46 -47.65
CA ARG A 264 -18.32 -22.20 -46.52
C ARG A 264 -17.25 -21.35 -45.89
N LEU A 265 -17.30 -21.18 -44.56
CA LEU A 265 -16.25 -20.54 -43.74
C LEU A 265 -15.65 -21.56 -42.79
N ASN A 266 -14.33 -21.81 -42.94
CA ASN A 266 -13.59 -22.64 -42.06
C ASN A 266 -12.60 -21.77 -41.27
N VAL A 267 -12.72 -21.69 -39.96
CA VAL A 267 -11.74 -21.03 -39.07
C VAL A 267 -10.92 -22.11 -38.41
N ASN A 268 -9.75 -22.41 -38.98
CA ASN A 268 -8.94 -23.52 -38.51
C ASN A 268 -8.08 -23.15 -37.32
N GLU A 269 -7.63 -21.89 -37.25
CA GLU A 269 -6.78 -21.36 -36.16
C GLU A 269 -6.98 -19.86 -35.97
N GLY A 270 -6.72 -19.34 -34.73
CA GLY A 270 -6.77 -17.94 -34.38
C GLY A 270 -8.20 -17.38 -34.38
N THR A 271 -8.35 -16.09 -34.54
CA THR A 271 -9.63 -15.39 -34.34
C THR A 271 -10.23 -14.92 -35.65
N PHE A 272 -11.51 -15.26 -35.85
CA PHE A 272 -12.39 -14.62 -36.82
C PHE A 272 -13.35 -13.71 -36.05
N ARG A 273 -13.17 -12.40 -36.24
CA ARG A 273 -13.96 -11.38 -35.51
C ARG A 273 -14.95 -10.71 -36.43
N VAL A 274 -16.17 -10.63 -35.98
CA VAL A 274 -17.25 -9.83 -36.65
C VAL A 274 -17.49 -8.58 -35.79
N VAL A 275 -17.48 -7.43 -36.46
CA VAL A 275 -17.67 -6.11 -35.79
C VAL A 275 -18.72 -5.33 -36.55
N ASP A 276 -19.59 -4.61 -35.85
CA ASP A 276 -20.45 -3.61 -36.45
C ASP A 276 -19.69 -2.28 -36.66
N GLY A 277 -19.73 -1.76 -37.87
CA GLY A 277 -19.02 -0.54 -38.25
C GLY A 277 -19.75 0.77 -37.94
N SER A 278 -21.06 0.75 -37.65
CA SER A 278 -21.85 1.99 -37.66
C SER A 278 -22.50 2.40 -36.33
N ALA A 279 -22.63 1.56 -35.37
CA ALA A 279 -23.19 1.72 -34.04
C ALA A 279 -24.03 0.50 -33.68
N LYS A 280 -23.67 -0.21 -32.66
CA LYS A 280 -24.32 -1.33 -31.97
C LYS A 280 -25.63 -1.77 -32.55
N VAL A 281 -25.60 -2.60 -33.58
CA VAL A 281 -26.76 -3.14 -34.24
C VAL A 281 -27.31 -4.31 -33.46
N SER A 282 -28.61 -4.45 -33.42
CA SER A 282 -29.28 -5.57 -32.74
C SER A 282 -28.92 -6.94 -33.30
N SER A 283 -28.64 -7.06 -34.60
CA SER A 283 -28.21 -8.31 -35.24
C SER A 283 -27.47 -8.08 -36.55
N VAL A 284 -26.52 -8.94 -36.86
CA VAL A 284 -25.86 -9.03 -38.18
C VAL A 284 -26.29 -10.32 -38.87
N GLY A 285 -26.88 -10.17 -40.05
CA GLY A 285 -27.19 -11.31 -40.92
C GLY A 285 -25.95 -11.84 -41.62
N MET A 286 -25.63 -13.10 -41.44
CA MET A 286 -24.62 -13.84 -42.18
C MET A 286 -25.29 -15.01 -42.90
N LYS A 287 -25.55 -14.87 -44.19
CA LYS A 287 -26.01 -16.01 -44.99
C LYS A 287 -24.83 -16.95 -45.23
N VAL A 288 -24.84 -18.10 -44.61
CA VAL A 288 -23.78 -19.09 -44.68
C VAL A 288 -24.32 -20.44 -45.18
N ASP A 289 -23.52 -21.17 -45.99
CA ASP A 289 -23.74 -22.58 -46.25
C ASP A 289 -23.24 -23.40 -45.06
N SER A 290 -22.08 -23.03 -44.49
CA SER A 290 -21.58 -23.63 -43.25
C SER A 290 -20.46 -22.78 -42.62
N VAL A 291 -20.37 -22.81 -41.27
CA VAL A 291 -19.25 -22.30 -40.46
C VAL A 291 -18.68 -23.45 -39.66
N VAL A 292 -17.40 -23.72 -39.83
CA VAL A 292 -16.65 -24.71 -39.03
C VAL A 292 -15.57 -24.00 -38.22
N LEU A 293 -15.61 -24.17 -36.90
CA LEU A 293 -14.59 -23.71 -35.97
C LEU A 293 -13.68 -24.89 -35.57
N GLY A 294 -12.44 -24.89 -36.02
CA GLY A 294 -11.48 -25.91 -35.68
C GLY A 294 -10.87 -25.75 -34.30
N ASN A 295 -10.04 -26.68 -33.88
CA ASN A 295 -9.31 -26.58 -32.63
C ASN A 295 -8.45 -25.31 -32.56
N ASN A 296 -8.43 -24.59 -31.41
CA ASN A 296 -7.73 -23.33 -31.21
C ASN A 296 -8.25 -22.17 -32.08
N SER A 297 -9.45 -22.24 -32.60
CA SER A 297 -10.10 -21.16 -33.30
C SER A 297 -11.09 -20.42 -32.39
N VAL A 298 -11.30 -19.13 -32.67
CA VAL A 298 -12.21 -18.26 -31.93
C VAL A 298 -13.13 -17.58 -32.93
N LEU A 299 -14.44 -17.71 -32.74
CA LEU A 299 -15.43 -16.81 -33.30
C LEU A 299 -15.69 -15.71 -32.28
N ASP A 300 -15.37 -14.46 -32.64
CA ASP A 300 -15.44 -13.32 -31.77
C ASP A 300 -16.53 -12.36 -32.29
N ILE A 301 -17.62 -12.26 -31.53
CA ILE A 301 -18.82 -11.48 -31.89
C ILE A 301 -18.75 -10.14 -31.13
N TYR A 302 -17.99 -9.17 -31.67
CA TYR A 302 -17.66 -7.91 -31.01
C TYR A 302 -18.60 -6.77 -31.43
N ASN A 303 -19.22 -6.07 -30.49
CA ASN A 303 -20.17 -4.97 -30.69
C ASN A 303 -21.39 -5.32 -31.58
N VAL A 304 -21.76 -6.59 -31.60
CA VAL A 304 -22.89 -7.09 -32.36
C VAL A 304 -23.85 -7.79 -31.42
N GLY A 305 -25.11 -7.44 -31.42
CA GLY A 305 -26.12 -8.04 -30.53
C GLY A 305 -26.41 -9.49 -30.85
N ALA A 306 -26.31 -9.88 -32.09
CA ALA A 306 -26.49 -11.29 -32.52
C ALA A 306 -25.91 -11.53 -33.90
N ILE A 307 -25.49 -12.75 -34.18
CA ILE A 307 -25.22 -13.24 -35.53
C ILE A 307 -26.34 -14.16 -35.96
N ASP A 308 -27.03 -13.80 -37.07
CA ASP A 308 -28.01 -14.63 -37.73
C ASP A 308 -27.35 -15.37 -38.91
N LEU A 309 -27.20 -16.66 -38.78
CA LEU A 309 -26.56 -17.49 -39.80
C LEU A 309 -27.51 -17.94 -40.90
N GLY A 310 -28.82 -17.68 -40.79
CA GLY A 310 -29.83 -17.81 -41.83
C GLY A 310 -29.94 -19.20 -42.45
N GLY A 311 -29.75 -20.26 -41.67
CA GLY A 311 -29.75 -21.64 -42.14
C GLY A 311 -31.09 -22.07 -42.74
N THR A 312 -31.05 -22.82 -43.88
CA THR A 312 -32.16 -23.55 -44.40
C THR A 312 -32.10 -24.99 -43.92
N SER A 313 -33.24 -25.55 -43.60
CA SER A 313 -33.49 -26.82 -42.94
C SER A 313 -32.61 -28.00 -43.33
N GLY A 314 -32.01 -28.64 -42.35
CA GLY A 314 -31.59 -30.03 -42.34
C GLY A 314 -30.14 -30.37 -42.18
N ASP A 315 -29.19 -29.50 -42.51
CA ASP A 315 -27.75 -29.70 -42.39
C ASP A 315 -27.14 -28.87 -41.25
N VAL A 316 -26.10 -29.37 -40.61
CA VAL A 316 -25.33 -28.62 -39.61
C VAL A 316 -24.63 -27.47 -40.28
N VAL A 317 -25.07 -26.26 -39.97
CA VAL A 317 -24.52 -25.03 -40.55
C VAL A 317 -23.45 -24.43 -39.69
N PHE A 318 -23.53 -24.64 -38.37
CA PHE A 318 -22.52 -24.19 -37.43
C PHE A 318 -21.92 -25.39 -36.66
N ASP A 319 -20.68 -25.70 -36.93
CA ASP A 319 -19.93 -26.79 -36.29
C ASP A 319 -18.74 -26.22 -35.50
N ALA A 320 -18.87 -26.19 -34.18
CA ALA A 320 -17.80 -25.79 -33.27
C ALA A 320 -17.11 -27.06 -32.69
N GLN A 321 -15.96 -27.40 -33.25
CA GLN A 321 -15.23 -28.59 -32.88
C GLN A 321 -14.54 -28.48 -31.51
N ASP A 322 -14.08 -29.63 -30.95
CA ASP A 322 -13.38 -29.68 -29.68
C ASP A 322 -12.20 -28.70 -29.66
N GLY A 323 -12.12 -27.88 -28.57
CA GLY A 323 -11.07 -26.88 -28.37
C GLY A 323 -11.30 -25.55 -29.09
N SER A 324 -12.43 -25.37 -29.78
CA SER A 324 -12.85 -24.09 -30.32
C SER A 324 -13.41 -23.17 -29.24
N SER A 325 -13.54 -21.88 -29.54
CA SER A 325 -14.15 -20.89 -28.65
C SER A 325 -15.13 -19.98 -29.40
N VAL A 326 -16.20 -19.61 -28.69
CA VAL A 326 -17.11 -18.56 -29.14
C VAL A 326 -17.13 -17.47 -28.09
N ARG A 327 -16.78 -16.23 -28.49
CA ARG A 327 -16.76 -15.07 -27.60
C ARG A 327 -17.99 -14.24 -27.83
N LEU A 328 -18.75 -14.04 -26.77
CA LEU A 328 -19.97 -13.27 -26.72
C LEU A 328 -19.79 -12.04 -25.83
N TYR A 329 -20.25 -10.90 -26.30
CA TYR A 329 -20.17 -9.67 -25.50
C TYR A 329 -21.54 -9.34 -24.92
N VAL A 330 -21.50 -8.88 -23.65
CA VAL A 330 -22.67 -8.36 -22.94
C VAL A 330 -22.34 -6.94 -22.48
N GLY A 331 -23.26 -6.02 -22.73
CA GLY A 331 -23.07 -4.63 -22.40
C GLY A 331 -24.38 -3.92 -22.09
N ALA A 332 -24.31 -2.80 -21.37
CA ALA A 332 -25.39 -1.88 -21.19
C ALA A 332 -24.95 -0.50 -21.68
N GLU A 333 -25.52 -0.04 -22.81
CA GLU A 333 -25.67 1.38 -22.99
C GLU A 333 -27.04 1.82 -22.47
N SER A 334 -27.13 3.06 -22.04
CA SER A 334 -28.14 3.67 -21.17
C SER A 334 -29.62 3.41 -21.50
N SER A 335 -29.96 2.67 -22.52
CA SER A 335 -31.35 2.29 -22.87
C SER A 335 -31.53 0.95 -23.60
N THR A 336 -30.44 0.30 -24.03
CA THR A 336 -30.55 -0.98 -24.74
C THR A 336 -29.39 -1.89 -24.29
N SER A 337 -29.74 -2.88 -23.47
CA SER A 337 -28.82 -3.99 -23.23
C SER A 337 -28.79 -4.87 -24.48
N TYR A 338 -27.63 -5.15 -25.05
CA TYR A 338 -27.48 -6.20 -26.07
C TYR A 338 -26.75 -7.41 -25.45
N ASN A 339 -27.22 -8.57 -25.83
CA ASN A 339 -26.65 -9.83 -25.47
C ASN A 339 -26.27 -10.52 -26.77
N ALA A 340 -24.96 -10.60 -27.05
CA ALA A 340 -24.49 -11.28 -28.25
C ALA A 340 -24.90 -12.75 -28.22
N LYS A 341 -25.37 -13.25 -29.32
CA LYS A 341 -25.77 -14.64 -29.51
C LYS A 341 -25.62 -15.08 -30.96
N VAL A 342 -25.55 -16.40 -31.16
CA VAL A 342 -25.66 -17.04 -32.50
C VAL A 342 -27.04 -17.67 -32.62
N PHE A 343 -27.74 -17.41 -33.69
CA PHE A 343 -29.10 -17.90 -33.86
C PHE A 343 -29.45 -18.29 -35.30
N ASN A 344 -30.63 -18.89 -35.46
CA ASN A 344 -31.26 -19.30 -36.71
C ASN A 344 -30.48 -20.34 -37.56
N THR A 345 -29.89 -21.35 -36.92
CA THR A 345 -29.23 -22.42 -37.67
C THR A 345 -29.17 -23.72 -36.90
N TYR A 346 -28.86 -24.81 -37.58
CA TYR A 346 -28.48 -26.08 -36.98
C TYR A 346 -27.06 -25.98 -36.43
N MET A 347 -26.87 -26.34 -35.16
CA MET A 347 -25.61 -26.17 -34.48
C MET A 347 -25.14 -27.47 -33.85
N GLN A 348 -23.84 -27.75 -33.98
CA GLN A 348 -23.15 -28.79 -33.27
C GLN A 348 -22.01 -28.16 -32.47
N LEU A 349 -22.01 -28.36 -31.17
CA LEU A 349 -20.98 -27.84 -30.30
C LEU A 349 -20.25 -29.03 -29.63
N GLY A 350 -18.99 -29.18 -29.93
CA GLY A 350 -18.08 -30.06 -29.22
C GLY A 350 -17.69 -29.54 -27.82
N LYS A 351 -16.49 -29.90 -27.37
CA LYS A 351 -15.90 -29.30 -26.12
C LYS A 351 -15.48 -27.85 -26.38
N THR A 352 -16.47 -27.01 -26.55
CA THR A 352 -16.32 -25.62 -26.93
C THR A 352 -16.24 -24.72 -25.70
N THR A 353 -15.40 -23.68 -25.73
CA THR A 353 -15.38 -22.63 -24.71
C THR A 353 -16.34 -21.51 -25.13
N LEU A 354 -17.29 -21.17 -24.25
CA LEU A 354 -18.08 -19.96 -24.35
C LEU A 354 -17.42 -18.89 -23.47
N ASP A 355 -16.87 -17.86 -24.10
CA ASP A 355 -16.19 -16.75 -23.43
C ASP A 355 -17.13 -15.56 -23.40
N VAL A 356 -17.79 -15.32 -22.26
CA VAL A 356 -18.75 -14.22 -22.07
C VAL A 356 -18.01 -13.01 -21.54
N VAL A 357 -17.93 -11.95 -22.33
CA VAL A 357 -17.17 -10.75 -22.00
C VAL A 357 -18.11 -9.58 -21.70
N SER A 358 -18.07 -9.05 -20.48
CA SER A 358 -18.66 -7.75 -20.19
C SER A 358 -17.70 -6.65 -20.67
N GLU A 359 -18.20 -5.75 -21.51
CA GLU A 359 -17.40 -4.60 -22.02
C GLU A 359 -17.00 -3.64 -20.92
N ILE A 360 -17.84 -3.52 -19.90
CA ILE A 360 -17.56 -2.74 -18.69
C ILE A 360 -17.54 -3.72 -17.52
N PRO A 361 -16.38 -4.17 -17.09
CA PRO A 361 -16.27 -5.11 -15.99
C PRO A 361 -17.02 -4.63 -14.75
N GLY A 362 -17.96 -5.44 -14.25
CA GLY A 362 -18.75 -5.15 -13.05
C GLY A 362 -19.95 -4.21 -13.23
N ALA A 363 -20.15 -3.63 -14.41
CA ALA A 363 -21.26 -2.67 -14.60
C ALA A 363 -22.57 -3.34 -15.04
N TYR A 364 -22.51 -4.38 -15.86
CA TYR A 364 -23.69 -5.08 -16.37
C TYR A 364 -23.42 -6.53 -16.67
N ALA A 365 -24.25 -7.38 -16.13
CA ALA A 365 -24.33 -8.79 -16.50
C ALA A 365 -25.79 -9.22 -16.39
N PRO A 366 -26.46 -9.64 -17.48
CA PRO A 366 -27.82 -10.10 -17.38
C PRO A 366 -27.92 -11.39 -16.56
N GLU A 367 -28.98 -11.52 -15.75
CA GLU A 367 -29.19 -12.72 -14.92
C GLU A 367 -29.36 -13.97 -15.77
N SER A 368 -29.85 -13.81 -17.02
CA SER A 368 -30.04 -14.87 -17.98
C SER A 368 -29.63 -14.39 -19.39
N LEU A 369 -28.85 -15.19 -20.08
CA LEU A 369 -28.32 -14.93 -21.43
C LEU A 369 -28.59 -16.13 -22.35
N VAL A 370 -29.31 -15.92 -23.48
CA VAL A 370 -29.37 -16.91 -24.54
C VAL A 370 -28.10 -16.80 -25.37
N ALA A 371 -27.21 -17.81 -25.28
CA ALA A 371 -25.96 -17.84 -26.04
C ALA A 371 -26.15 -18.39 -27.48
N PHE A 372 -26.97 -19.41 -27.64
CA PHE A 372 -27.27 -20.05 -28.90
C PHE A 372 -28.78 -20.30 -29.00
N SER A 373 -29.37 -20.08 -30.20
CA SER A 373 -30.75 -20.38 -30.44
C SER A 373 -30.96 -20.89 -31.86
N ALA A 374 -31.56 -22.07 -31.99
CA ALA A 374 -32.00 -22.65 -33.23
C ALA A 374 -33.53 -22.74 -33.30
N LYS A 375 -34.25 -21.95 -32.52
CA LYS A 375 -35.67 -22.10 -32.21
C LYS A 375 -36.61 -22.17 -33.42
N ASP A 376 -36.26 -21.46 -34.50
CA ASP A 376 -37.13 -21.37 -35.65
C ASP A 376 -36.74 -22.31 -36.81
N VAL A 377 -35.57 -22.96 -36.75
CA VAL A 377 -34.98 -23.66 -37.89
C VAL A 377 -34.33 -24.99 -37.59
N GLY A 378 -34.11 -25.33 -36.30
CA GLY A 378 -33.37 -26.55 -36.09
C GLY A 378 -33.11 -26.98 -34.65
N GLN A 379 -31.94 -27.45 -34.40
CA GLN A 379 -31.51 -28.02 -33.12
C GLN A 379 -30.09 -27.59 -32.77
N VAL A 380 -29.84 -27.37 -31.51
CA VAL A 380 -28.48 -27.25 -30.93
C VAL A 380 -28.11 -28.57 -30.34
N SER A 381 -27.12 -29.25 -30.93
CA SER A 381 -26.53 -30.46 -30.35
C SER A 381 -25.32 -30.13 -29.50
N TYR A 382 -25.40 -30.36 -28.21
CA TYR A 382 -24.32 -30.07 -27.24
C TYR A 382 -24.37 -30.99 -26.03
N ASP A 383 -23.24 -31.09 -25.35
CA ASP A 383 -23.14 -31.67 -24.02
C ASP A 383 -22.87 -30.53 -23.01
N ALA A 384 -23.81 -30.27 -22.12
CA ALA A 384 -23.76 -29.18 -21.16
C ALA A 384 -22.57 -29.34 -20.17
N ASP A 385 -22.10 -30.56 -19.94
CA ASP A 385 -20.98 -30.85 -19.05
C ASP A 385 -19.62 -30.80 -19.78
N ALA A 386 -19.64 -30.78 -21.12
CA ALA A 386 -18.46 -30.62 -21.96
C ALA A 386 -18.19 -29.14 -22.36
N LEU A 387 -19.20 -28.28 -22.24
CA LEU A 387 -19.02 -26.83 -22.48
C LEU A 387 -18.24 -26.20 -21.34
N THR A 388 -17.21 -25.44 -21.68
CA THR A 388 -16.48 -24.62 -20.74
C THR A 388 -16.99 -23.19 -20.81
N ILE A 389 -17.54 -22.65 -19.72
CA ILE A 389 -17.95 -21.25 -19.63
C ILE A 389 -16.81 -20.45 -19.00
N LYS A 390 -16.42 -19.36 -19.64
CA LYS A 390 -15.52 -18.34 -19.10
C LYS A 390 -16.23 -17.00 -19.15
N ASP A 391 -15.96 -16.16 -18.16
CA ASP A 391 -16.44 -14.80 -18.16
C ASP A 391 -15.42 -13.86 -17.45
N ASN A 392 -15.66 -12.57 -17.56
CA ASN A 392 -14.86 -11.54 -16.91
C ASN A 392 -15.67 -10.77 -15.87
N ILE A 393 -16.65 -11.41 -15.22
CA ILE A 393 -17.53 -10.80 -14.25
C ILE A 393 -17.07 -11.13 -12.86
N LEU A 394 -16.69 -10.11 -12.09
CA LEU A 394 -16.21 -10.32 -10.72
C LEU A 394 -17.37 -10.63 -9.76
N GLY A 395 -17.16 -11.58 -8.89
CA GLY A 395 -18.11 -11.99 -7.85
C GLY A 395 -19.27 -12.84 -8.34
N LYS A 396 -19.33 -13.13 -9.64
CA LYS A 396 -20.36 -13.96 -10.27
C LYS A 396 -19.79 -14.70 -11.46
N ASN A 397 -20.40 -15.84 -11.81
CA ASN A 397 -20.01 -16.64 -12.97
C ASN A 397 -21.24 -17.05 -13.77
N TYR A 398 -21.10 -17.13 -15.09
CA TYR A 398 -22.10 -17.79 -15.93
C TYR A 398 -21.96 -19.31 -15.87
N VAL A 399 -23.10 -19.96 -15.79
CA VAL A 399 -23.20 -21.43 -15.92
C VAL A 399 -24.34 -21.77 -16.85
N VAL A 400 -24.29 -22.96 -17.49
CA VAL A 400 -25.43 -23.42 -18.33
C VAL A 400 -26.64 -23.66 -17.43
N ASP A 401 -27.73 -22.98 -17.72
CA ASP A 401 -28.98 -23.24 -17.01
C ASP A 401 -29.68 -24.45 -17.57
N LYS A 402 -29.39 -25.62 -17.00
CA LYS A 402 -30.01 -26.90 -17.41
C LYS A 402 -31.53 -26.95 -17.26
N SER A 403 -32.13 -26.00 -16.52
CA SER A 403 -33.60 -25.97 -16.32
C SER A 403 -34.36 -25.22 -17.41
N THR A 404 -33.70 -24.29 -18.07
CA THR A 404 -34.29 -23.47 -19.15
C THR A 404 -33.69 -23.76 -20.51
N SER A 405 -32.48 -24.32 -20.59
CA SER A 405 -31.89 -24.77 -21.85
C SER A 405 -32.65 -25.96 -22.40
N THR A 406 -32.85 -25.94 -23.73
CA THR A 406 -33.58 -26.97 -24.48
C THR A 406 -32.70 -27.55 -25.59
N ALA A 407 -33.25 -28.44 -26.40
CA ALA A 407 -32.61 -28.89 -27.65
C ALA A 407 -32.52 -27.77 -28.71
N GLU A 408 -33.22 -26.67 -28.50
CA GLU A 408 -33.23 -25.53 -29.43
C GLU A 408 -32.47 -24.31 -28.92
N GLU A 409 -32.20 -24.24 -27.62
CA GLU A 409 -31.55 -23.08 -27.02
C GLU A 409 -30.59 -23.44 -25.89
N ILE A 410 -29.42 -22.77 -25.85
CA ILE A 410 -28.51 -22.80 -24.71
C ILE A 410 -28.66 -21.47 -23.97
N VAL A 411 -29.12 -21.58 -22.75
CA VAL A 411 -29.33 -20.46 -21.85
C VAL A 411 -28.26 -20.53 -20.74
N LEU A 412 -27.56 -19.43 -20.53
CA LEU A 412 -26.66 -19.25 -19.42
C LEU A 412 -27.35 -18.46 -18.29
N LYS A 413 -27.09 -18.82 -17.05
CA LYS A 413 -27.52 -18.04 -15.89
C LYS A 413 -26.33 -17.58 -15.06
N LEU A 414 -26.49 -16.41 -14.44
CA LEU A 414 -25.50 -15.83 -13.57
C LEU A 414 -25.67 -16.38 -12.14
N VAL A 415 -24.62 -16.90 -11.58
CA VAL A 415 -24.56 -17.42 -10.20
C VAL A 415 -23.48 -16.71 -9.41
N ASP A 416 -23.61 -16.62 -8.09
CA ASP A 416 -22.56 -16.04 -7.24
C ASP A 416 -21.31 -16.91 -7.29
N SER A 417 -20.15 -16.27 -7.43
CA SER A 417 -18.84 -16.92 -7.32
C SER A 417 -18.47 -17.19 -5.86
N GLU A 418 -17.36 -17.89 -5.65
CA GLU A 418 -16.79 -18.11 -4.31
C GLU A 418 -16.37 -16.77 -3.71
N LYS A 419 -16.74 -16.53 -2.45
CA LYS A 419 -16.33 -15.32 -1.71
C LYS A 419 -14.91 -15.48 -1.18
N PHE A 420 -14.19 -14.36 -1.13
CA PHE A 420 -12.85 -14.30 -0.53
C PHE A 420 -12.89 -14.60 0.97
N ASP A 421 -13.90 -14.09 1.69
CA ASP A 421 -14.07 -14.36 3.13
C ASP A 421 -14.70 -15.73 3.36
N SER A 422 -13.86 -16.73 3.42
CA SER A 422 -14.29 -18.09 3.76
C SER A 422 -14.32 -18.33 5.28
N SER A 423 -15.08 -19.34 5.71
CA SER A 423 -15.11 -19.76 7.11
C SER A 423 -13.77 -20.27 7.67
N LYS A 424 -12.76 -20.40 6.82
CA LYS A 424 -11.40 -20.81 7.20
C LYS A 424 -10.51 -19.61 7.53
N LEU A 425 -10.95 -18.39 7.23
CA LEU A 425 -10.20 -17.16 7.47
C LEU A 425 -10.67 -16.51 8.78
N ASP A 426 -9.72 -16.02 9.56
CA ASP A 426 -9.98 -15.28 10.79
C ASP A 426 -9.05 -14.06 10.91
N GLY A 427 -9.27 -13.21 11.90
CA GLY A 427 -8.43 -12.07 12.20
C GLY A 427 -8.17 -11.14 11.03
N ASN A 428 -6.89 -10.88 10.75
CA ASN A 428 -6.45 -9.97 9.68
C ASN A 428 -6.78 -10.51 8.28
N ALA A 429 -6.64 -11.81 8.07
CA ALA A 429 -6.96 -12.46 6.81
C ALA A 429 -8.43 -12.27 6.42
N SER A 430 -9.36 -12.52 7.36
CA SER A 430 -10.80 -12.30 7.16
C SER A 430 -11.13 -10.82 6.92
N SER A 431 -10.45 -9.89 7.61
CA SER A 431 -10.65 -8.44 7.43
C SER A 431 -10.28 -7.97 6.02
N ILE A 432 -9.16 -8.47 5.49
CA ILE A 432 -8.70 -8.20 4.12
C ILE A 432 -9.68 -8.78 3.10
N ALA A 433 -10.00 -10.06 3.23
CA ALA A 433 -10.90 -10.77 2.35
C ALA A 433 -12.29 -10.09 2.27
N LYS A 434 -12.88 -9.71 3.40
CA LYS A 434 -14.12 -8.93 3.45
C LYS A 434 -14.04 -7.58 2.76
N SER A 435 -12.87 -6.94 2.78
CA SER A 435 -12.67 -5.66 2.08
C SER A 435 -12.69 -5.86 0.56
N ILE A 436 -12.11 -6.95 0.08
CA ILE A 436 -12.12 -7.33 -1.33
C ILE A 436 -13.55 -7.67 -1.77
N ASP A 437 -14.25 -8.53 -1.03
CA ASP A 437 -15.65 -8.87 -1.32
C ASP A 437 -16.56 -7.64 -1.38
N ARG A 438 -16.37 -6.67 -0.46
CA ARG A 438 -17.12 -5.42 -0.47
C ARG A 438 -16.80 -4.56 -1.68
N LEU A 439 -15.53 -4.53 -2.12
CA LEU A 439 -15.14 -3.78 -3.30
C LEU A 439 -15.76 -4.38 -4.55
N ILE A 440 -15.70 -5.69 -4.72
CA ILE A 440 -16.32 -6.43 -5.81
C ILE A 440 -17.84 -6.19 -5.83
N ALA A 441 -18.50 -6.35 -4.68
CA ALA A 441 -19.95 -6.13 -4.56
C ALA A 441 -20.37 -4.68 -4.85
N SER A 442 -19.47 -3.71 -4.66
CA SER A 442 -19.77 -2.31 -4.97
C SER A 442 -19.86 -2.01 -6.45
N GLY A 443 -19.23 -2.81 -7.31
CA GLY A 443 -19.06 -2.57 -8.75
C GLY A 443 -18.30 -1.29 -9.11
N LYS A 444 -17.64 -0.66 -8.12
CA LYS A 444 -16.96 0.63 -8.28
C LYS A 444 -15.45 0.43 -8.23
N TYR A 445 -14.85 0.03 -9.31
CA TYR A 445 -13.41 -0.15 -9.47
C TYR A 445 -12.98 0.27 -10.88
N THR A 446 -11.73 0.66 -11.01
CA THR A 446 -11.12 1.03 -12.29
C THR A 446 -10.70 -0.21 -13.09
N ASP A 447 -10.36 -0.04 -14.38
CA ASP A 447 -9.83 -1.14 -15.20
C ASP A 447 -8.53 -1.75 -14.64
N ALA A 448 -7.71 -0.92 -13.98
CA ALA A 448 -6.48 -1.40 -13.33
C ALA A 448 -6.81 -2.26 -12.10
N GLU A 449 -7.76 -1.80 -11.28
CA GLU A 449 -8.24 -2.55 -10.10
C GLU A 449 -8.97 -3.82 -10.51
N TYR A 450 -9.75 -3.77 -11.58
CA TYR A 450 -10.39 -4.96 -12.15
C TYR A 450 -9.37 -6.07 -12.43
N LYS A 451 -8.26 -5.75 -13.09
CA LYS A 451 -7.22 -6.75 -13.39
C LYS A 451 -6.64 -7.39 -12.15
N ILE A 452 -6.40 -6.60 -11.09
CA ILE A 452 -5.92 -7.10 -9.82
C ILE A 452 -6.97 -8.02 -9.17
N LEU A 453 -8.23 -7.59 -9.15
CA LEU A 453 -9.32 -8.35 -8.53
C LEU A 453 -9.60 -9.65 -9.29
N ALA A 454 -9.57 -9.64 -10.62
CA ALA A 454 -9.76 -10.83 -11.45
C ALA A 454 -8.62 -11.86 -11.26
N ASP A 455 -7.38 -11.38 -11.14
CA ASP A 455 -6.25 -12.25 -10.82
C ASP A 455 -6.39 -12.85 -9.41
N MET A 456 -6.81 -12.04 -8.43
CA MET A 456 -7.08 -12.50 -7.07
C MET A 456 -8.21 -13.54 -7.03
N GLU A 457 -9.33 -13.31 -7.73
CA GLU A 457 -10.47 -14.23 -7.79
C GLU A 457 -10.07 -15.57 -8.41
N SER A 458 -9.28 -15.55 -9.47
CA SER A 458 -8.75 -16.75 -10.10
C SER A 458 -7.83 -17.59 -9.19
N ASN A 459 -7.32 -16.98 -8.13
CA ASN A 459 -6.36 -17.59 -7.20
C ASN A 459 -6.85 -17.62 -5.75
N ILE A 460 -8.14 -17.47 -5.50
CA ILE A 460 -8.74 -17.27 -4.18
C ILE A 460 -8.28 -18.28 -3.12
N GLY A 461 -8.16 -19.55 -3.46
CA GLY A 461 -7.71 -20.62 -2.58
C GLY A 461 -6.19 -20.67 -2.33
N ASN A 462 -5.40 -19.89 -3.06
CA ASN A 462 -3.93 -19.90 -3.01
C ASN A 462 -3.34 -18.64 -2.37
N ILE A 463 -4.17 -17.66 -1.99
CA ILE A 463 -3.73 -16.40 -1.40
C ILE A 463 -3.49 -16.57 0.09
N ASP A 464 -2.27 -16.28 0.54
CA ASP A 464 -1.99 -16.10 1.97
C ASP A 464 -2.13 -14.63 2.36
N TYR A 465 -3.31 -14.28 2.86
CA TYR A 465 -3.68 -12.91 3.21
C TYR A 465 -2.82 -12.32 4.33
N ASN A 466 -2.19 -13.15 5.18
CA ASN A 466 -1.35 -12.66 6.27
C ASN A 466 -0.11 -11.93 5.73
N TYR A 467 0.47 -12.44 4.64
CA TYR A 467 1.58 -11.76 3.96
C TYR A 467 1.18 -10.45 3.26
N LEU A 468 -0.10 -10.28 2.97
CA LEU A 468 -0.63 -9.04 2.40
C LEU A 468 -0.97 -8.01 3.47
N GLY A 469 -1.28 -8.46 4.70
CA GLY A 469 -1.60 -7.61 5.83
C GLY A 469 -0.38 -6.87 6.38
N GLY A 470 -0.63 -5.80 7.10
CA GLY A 470 0.38 -4.99 7.78
C GLY A 470 0.37 -5.21 9.29
N GLU A 471 0.29 -6.43 9.78
CA GLU A 471 0.30 -6.77 11.21
C GLU A 471 1.46 -6.12 11.98
N THR A 472 2.61 -5.95 11.31
CA THR A 472 3.78 -5.23 11.81
C THR A 472 3.43 -3.86 12.39
N TYR A 473 2.63 -3.08 11.65
CA TYR A 473 2.28 -1.71 12.05
C TYR A 473 1.27 -1.66 13.20
N ALA A 474 0.46 -2.67 13.34
CA ALA A 474 -0.42 -2.81 14.49
C ALA A 474 0.33 -3.34 15.71
N SER A 475 1.24 -4.31 15.55
CA SER A 475 2.09 -4.83 16.62
C SER A 475 3.11 -3.81 17.13
N ALA A 476 3.57 -2.88 16.27
CA ALA A 476 4.44 -1.76 16.65
C ALA A 476 3.84 -0.86 17.73
N VAL A 477 2.52 -0.75 17.81
CA VAL A 477 1.85 0.01 18.86
C VAL A 477 2.05 -0.63 20.23
N GLY A 478 1.89 -1.94 20.31
CA GLY A 478 2.20 -2.69 21.55
C GLY A 478 3.66 -2.56 21.94
N PHE A 479 4.56 -2.62 20.96
CA PHE A 479 6.00 -2.41 21.14
C PHE A 479 6.31 -1.01 21.70
N HIS A 480 5.76 0.05 21.13
CA HIS A 480 5.88 1.42 21.63
C HIS A 480 5.46 1.54 23.11
N TYR A 481 4.31 0.95 23.48
CA TYR A 481 3.84 1.03 24.85
C TYR A 481 4.67 0.24 25.84
N MET A 482 5.25 -0.90 25.43
CA MET A 482 6.16 -1.66 26.29
C MET A 482 7.51 -0.94 26.45
N ASN A 483 8.01 -0.33 25.40
CA ASN A 483 9.20 0.51 25.47
C ASN A 483 8.97 1.72 26.38
N SER A 484 7.84 2.41 26.21
CA SER A 484 7.44 3.50 27.10
C SER A 484 7.35 3.06 28.56
N LEU A 485 6.87 1.85 28.86
CA LEU A 485 6.84 1.31 30.22
C LEU A 485 8.26 1.15 30.78
N MET A 486 9.17 0.54 30.03
CA MET A 486 10.55 0.35 30.47
C MET A 486 11.32 1.66 30.64
N ALA A 487 11.15 2.60 29.71
CA ALA A 487 11.69 3.95 29.82
C ALA A 487 11.19 4.66 31.07
N GLN A 488 9.91 4.52 31.42
CA GLN A 488 9.34 5.05 32.66
C GLN A 488 9.92 4.38 33.90
N GLN A 489 10.09 3.06 33.90
CA GLN A 489 10.72 2.37 35.03
C GLN A 489 12.15 2.87 35.25
N ALA A 490 12.89 3.08 34.15
CA ALA A 490 14.23 3.67 34.20
C ALA A 490 14.19 5.10 34.77
N LEU A 491 13.37 5.98 34.25
CA LEU A 491 13.23 7.36 34.70
C LEU A 491 12.83 7.44 36.20
N PHE A 492 11.83 6.66 36.60
CA PHE A 492 11.39 6.63 37.99
C PHE A 492 12.45 6.03 38.93
N SER A 493 13.34 5.16 38.45
CA SER A 493 14.49 4.73 39.20
C SER A 493 15.41 5.90 39.54
N GLN A 494 15.70 6.77 38.58
CA GLN A 494 16.47 7.98 38.79
C GLN A 494 15.77 8.96 39.74
N LEU A 495 14.47 9.18 39.55
CA LEU A 495 13.74 10.13 40.39
C LEU A 495 13.58 9.62 41.83
N ARG A 496 13.31 8.35 42.03
CA ARG A 496 13.20 7.72 43.36
C ARG A 496 14.53 7.74 44.12
N ASN A 497 15.66 7.43 43.45
CA ASN A 497 16.98 7.49 44.05
C ASN A 497 17.38 8.91 44.43
N ASN A 498 16.76 9.89 43.88
CA ASN A 498 16.96 11.31 44.14
C ASN A 498 15.97 11.87 45.15
N SER A 499 15.05 11.02 45.63
CA SER A 499 14.08 11.50 46.61
C SER A 499 14.74 11.95 47.87
N LEU A 500 14.29 13.05 48.42
CA LEU A 500 14.71 13.61 49.69
C LEU A 500 14.47 12.64 50.83
N VAL A 501 13.45 11.80 50.65
CA VAL A 501 13.07 10.73 51.52
C VAL A 501 14.12 9.61 51.58
N ALA A 502 14.98 9.50 50.60
CA ALA A 502 16.05 8.49 50.61
C ALA A 502 17.20 8.82 51.58
N TYR A 503 17.26 10.05 52.03
CA TYR A 503 18.22 10.46 53.07
C TYR A 503 17.52 10.39 54.43
N SER A 504 17.34 9.24 54.92
CA SER A 504 16.83 9.05 56.25
C SER A 504 17.81 9.53 57.33
N GLU A 505 17.31 9.78 58.50
CA GLU A 505 18.18 10.08 59.66
C GLU A 505 19.25 9.01 59.93
N THR A 506 18.98 7.77 59.49
CA THR A 506 19.99 6.72 59.49
C THR A 506 21.15 6.99 58.56
N GLY A 507 20.91 7.59 57.40
CA GLY A 507 21.98 8.06 56.53
C GLY A 507 22.81 9.15 57.17
N ALA A 508 22.18 9.96 57.92
CA ALA A 508 22.84 11.00 58.67
C ALA A 508 23.78 10.52 59.76
N SER A 509 23.31 9.50 60.41
CA SER A 509 24.11 8.92 61.49
C SER A 509 25.37 8.23 61.00
N ALA A 510 25.32 7.70 59.77
CA ALA A 510 26.48 7.05 59.16
C ALA A 510 27.50 7.99 58.55
N VAL A 511 27.11 9.22 58.22
CA VAL A 511 28.02 10.28 57.77
C VAL A 511 28.69 10.95 58.98
N SER A 512 28.28 10.61 60.14
CA SER A 512 28.74 11.09 61.41
C SER A 512 30.27 11.14 61.63
N PRO A 513 31.14 10.30 61.06
CA PRO A 513 32.57 10.52 61.26
C PRO A 513 33.14 11.76 60.56
N MET A 514 32.54 12.17 59.39
CA MET A 514 32.92 13.44 58.77
C MET A 514 32.18 14.62 59.38
N ASP A 515 30.93 14.46 59.74
CA ASP A 515 30.17 15.43 60.52
C ASP A 515 30.72 15.53 61.95
N TYR A 516 31.41 14.51 62.41
CA TYR A 516 31.98 14.57 63.73
C TYR A 516 33.03 15.64 63.86
N ASP A 517 33.74 15.91 62.85
CA ASP A 517 34.69 17.08 62.89
C ASP A 517 34.06 18.39 62.51
N ALA A 518 33.11 18.39 61.58
CA ALA A 518 32.34 19.57 61.26
C ALA A 518 31.17 19.81 62.22
N GLY A 519 30.59 18.73 62.75
CA GLY A 519 29.50 18.74 63.71
C GLY A 519 29.94 19.00 65.13
N ARG A 520 31.23 19.07 65.38
CA ARG A 520 31.75 19.67 66.63
C ARG A 520 31.54 21.14 66.70
N VAL A 521 31.12 21.72 65.66
CA VAL A 521 30.38 22.96 65.78
C VAL A 521 29.03 22.65 66.42
N ASN A 522 29.11 22.11 67.62
CA ASN A 522 28.12 22.23 68.61
C ASN A 522 26.67 22.20 68.09
N THR A 523 26.22 21.07 67.74
CA THR A 523 24.78 20.80 67.73
C THR A 523 24.12 20.95 69.06
N GLN A 524 24.89 21.08 70.10
CA GLN A 524 24.41 21.44 71.45
C GLN A 524 24.51 22.91 71.79
N GLN A 525 25.06 23.76 70.98
CA GLN A 525 24.62 25.13 71.02
C GLN A 525 23.23 25.16 70.30
N SER A 526 22.24 24.63 70.98
CA SER A 526 21.08 25.43 71.17
C SER A 526 21.59 26.85 71.50
N TYR A 527 21.76 27.64 70.44
CA TYR A 527 21.61 29.03 70.64
C TYR A 527 20.21 29.11 71.24
N PRO A 528 20.12 29.57 72.52
CA PRO A 528 18.87 30.06 72.90
C PRO A 528 18.61 31.10 71.87
N VAL A 529 17.60 30.89 71.13
CA VAL A 529 16.92 31.94 70.45
C VAL A 529 16.43 32.73 71.57
N THR A 530 17.33 33.48 72.12
CA THR A 530 16.95 34.62 72.84
C THR A 530 16.10 35.33 71.82
N TYR A 531 14.81 35.27 72.04
CA TYR A 531 13.99 36.45 71.82
C TYR A 531 14.71 37.57 72.49
N GLY A 532 15.87 37.82 71.99
CA GLY A 532 16.79 38.76 72.53
C GLY A 532 16.23 40.08 72.29
N GLY A 533 16.00 40.66 73.25
CA GLY A 533 16.17 42.05 73.37
C GLY A 533 15.37 42.97 72.49
N ALA A 534 14.88 42.59 71.42
CA ALA A 534 14.03 43.48 70.60
C ALA A 534 12.59 43.49 71.10
N ALA A 535 12.21 42.58 71.92
CA ALA A 535 10.88 42.58 72.57
C ALA A 535 10.83 43.36 73.86
N GLN A 536 11.94 43.81 74.30
CA GLN A 536 12.00 44.70 75.50
C GLN A 536 12.09 46.17 75.14
N GLY A 537 11.81 46.55 73.92
CA GLY A 537 11.53 48.00 73.65
C GLY A 537 10.20 48.35 74.32
N ASN A 538 10.23 49.27 75.22
CA ASN A 538 9.11 49.87 75.88
C ASN A 538 7.76 49.83 75.11
N PHE A 539 6.97 48.82 75.30
CA PHE A 539 5.57 48.97 75.11
C PHE A 539 4.95 49.25 76.49
N ASP A 540 4.89 50.47 76.88
CA ASP A 540 4.11 50.94 78.00
C ASP A 540 2.59 50.78 77.77
N GLN A 541 2.21 50.26 76.70
CA GLN A 541 0.87 49.80 76.34
C GLN A 541 0.94 48.35 75.94
N GLY A 542 0.29 47.49 76.66
CA GLY A 542 0.28 46.07 76.45
C GLY A 542 0.04 45.71 74.98
N PRO A 543 0.34 44.52 74.60
CA PRO A 543 0.28 44.10 73.20
C PRO A 543 -1.14 44.34 72.67
N LEU A 544 -1.25 44.91 71.44
CA LEU A 544 -2.48 45.12 70.79
C LEU A 544 -2.95 43.76 70.20
N TYR A 545 -4.17 43.36 70.48
CA TYR A 545 -4.81 42.17 70.00
C TYR A 545 -5.86 42.52 68.93
N TYR A 546 -5.92 41.76 67.87
CA TYR A 546 -6.91 42.01 66.86
C TYR A 546 -8.27 41.37 67.21
N ASN A 547 -9.30 42.15 67.14
CA ASN A 547 -10.67 41.65 67.35
C ASN A 547 -11.32 41.53 66.00
N THR A 548 -11.70 40.28 65.66
CA THR A 548 -12.33 39.96 64.38
C THR A 548 -13.75 40.51 64.24
N ASP A 549 -14.47 40.73 65.33
CA ASP A 549 -15.84 41.24 65.33
C ASP A 549 -15.88 42.73 65.02
N THR A 550 -14.83 43.47 65.43
CA THR A 550 -14.77 44.90 65.25
C THR A 550 -13.75 45.37 64.23
N ASN A 551 -13.03 44.46 63.65
CA ASN A 551 -11.96 44.72 62.69
C ASN A 551 -10.95 45.75 63.23
N SER A 552 -10.60 45.69 64.50
CA SER A 552 -9.70 46.62 65.17
C SER A 552 -8.88 45.92 66.26
N TYR A 553 -7.78 46.63 66.72
CA TYR A 553 -6.95 46.18 67.81
C TYR A 553 -7.40 46.80 69.13
N ALA A 554 -7.64 46.01 70.13
CA ALA A 554 -7.90 46.45 71.47
C ALA A 554 -6.63 46.38 72.29
N PRO A 555 -6.35 47.31 73.15
CA PRO A 555 -5.23 47.27 74.09
C PRO A 555 -5.34 46.02 74.98
N GLY A 556 -4.29 45.24 75.02
CA GLY A 556 -4.21 44.08 75.93
C GLY A 556 -4.50 42.74 75.27
N VAL A 557 -4.87 42.72 73.97
CA VAL A 557 -5.06 41.46 73.24
C VAL A 557 -3.98 41.32 72.16
N VAL A 558 -3.12 40.38 72.28
CA VAL A 558 -2.05 40.07 71.30
C VAL A 558 -2.66 39.17 70.26
N PRO A 559 -2.77 39.59 68.94
CA PRO A 559 -3.24 38.73 67.92
C PRO A 559 -2.25 37.55 67.70
N THR A 560 -2.79 36.38 67.51
CA THR A 560 -1.99 35.29 67.06
C THR A 560 -1.48 35.54 65.64
N GLN A 561 -0.35 35.01 65.31
CA GLN A 561 0.22 35.15 63.95
C GLN A 561 -0.82 34.73 62.89
N GLN A 562 -1.68 33.78 63.21
CA GLN A 562 -2.73 33.32 62.32
C GLN A 562 -3.80 34.39 62.06
N GLN A 563 -4.21 35.17 63.09
CA GLN A 563 -5.16 36.29 62.98
C GLN A 563 -4.56 37.44 62.15
N TYR A 564 -3.30 37.72 62.30
CA TYR A 564 -2.62 38.73 61.52
C TYR A 564 -2.56 38.35 60.02
N MET A 565 -2.33 37.09 59.78
CA MET A 565 -2.31 36.56 58.44
C MET A 565 -3.71 36.52 57.78
N GLN A 566 -4.74 36.21 58.56
CA GLN A 566 -6.15 36.28 58.07
C GLN A 566 -6.51 37.70 57.67
N GLN A 567 -6.07 38.71 58.41
CA GLN A 567 -6.32 40.09 58.05
C GLN A 567 -5.61 40.45 56.75
N GLN A 568 -4.40 40.04 56.50
CA GLN A 568 -3.67 40.27 55.25
C GLN A 568 -4.37 39.60 54.07
N TYR A 569 -4.90 38.37 54.25
CA TYR A 569 -5.67 37.69 53.21
C TYR A 569 -6.99 38.42 52.90
N LEU A 570 -7.69 38.89 53.91
CA LEU A 570 -8.90 39.67 53.73
C LEU A 570 -8.68 40.98 52.98
N GLN A 571 -7.58 41.66 53.27
CA GLN A 571 -7.19 42.88 52.53
C GLN A 571 -6.80 42.64 51.07
N GLN A 572 -6.35 41.45 50.73
CA GLN A 572 -5.99 41.05 49.35
C GLN A 572 -7.15 40.33 48.64
N GLY A 573 -8.31 40.16 49.24
CA GLY A 573 -9.44 39.46 48.67
C GLY A 573 -9.27 37.94 48.56
N MET A 574 -8.31 37.37 49.27
CA MET A 574 -8.06 35.94 49.26
C MET A 574 -8.62 35.24 50.50
N GLN A 575 -9.28 34.10 50.32
CA GLN A 575 -9.73 33.30 51.46
C GLN A 575 -8.55 32.55 52.06
N PRO A 576 -8.32 32.61 53.38
CA PRO A 576 -7.28 31.83 54.01
C PRO A 576 -7.65 30.32 53.93
N SER A 577 -6.76 29.51 53.42
CA SER A 577 -6.88 28.06 53.52
C SER A 577 -6.44 27.57 54.90
N ALA A 578 -6.97 26.45 55.34
CA ALA A 578 -6.54 25.80 56.58
C ALA A 578 -5.07 25.46 56.60
N THR A 579 -4.41 25.47 55.44
CA THR A 579 -3.00 25.23 55.26
C THR A 579 -2.18 26.49 55.04
N GLY A 580 -2.82 27.70 55.14
CA GLY A 580 -2.17 28.98 54.82
C GLY A 580 -0.91 29.27 55.67
N VAL A 581 -0.89 28.74 56.86
CA VAL A 581 0.30 28.85 57.71
C VAL A 581 1.51 28.11 57.19
N GLN A 582 1.27 27.03 56.43
CA GLN A 582 2.39 26.26 55.82
C GLN A 582 3.05 27.00 54.66
N TYR A 583 2.32 27.79 53.90
CA TYR A 583 2.87 28.49 52.75
C TYR A 583 3.72 29.70 53.13
N MET A 584 3.51 30.22 54.31
CA MET A 584 4.28 31.38 54.78
C MET A 584 5.48 31.00 55.63
N ASN A 585 5.68 29.71 55.81
CA ASN A 585 6.84 29.19 56.49
C ASN A 585 8.06 29.24 55.60
N GLY A 586 8.36 30.29 55.00
CA GLY A 586 9.48 30.27 54.15
C GLY A 586 10.31 31.54 54.17
N ILE A 587 9.68 32.63 53.96
CA ILE A 587 10.42 33.86 53.75
C ILE A 587 9.76 35.01 54.50
N TYR A 588 10.47 35.61 55.37
CA TYR A 588 10.10 36.88 55.97
C TYR A 588 11.31 37.80 55.87
N ASN A 589 11.15 38.90 55.16
CA ASN A 589 12.19 39.84 54.81
C ASN A 589 13.43 39.24 54.15
N GLY A 590 13.21 38.25 53.27
CA GLY A 590 14.31 37.58 52.63
C GLY A 590 15.04 36.55 53.49
N GLU A 591 14.67 36.46 54.70
CA GLU A 591 15.17 35.42 55.60
C GLU A 591 14.17 34.29 55.73
N THR A 592 14.69 33.11 55.83
CA THR A 592 13.83 31.93 55.96
C THR A 592 13.21 31.93 57.34
N ILE A 593 11.93 32.18 57.45
CA ILE A 593 11.17 32.05 58.69
C ILE A 593 11.10 30.57 59.18
N GLY A 594 11.82 29.74 58.61
CA GLY A 594 11.82 28.41 59.06
C GLY A 594 12.25 28.33 60.49
N GLY A 595 11.60 28.12 61.35
CA GLY A 595 11.93 28.10 62.76
C GLY A 595 10.85 28.78 63.57
N TYR A 596 10.23 29.70 62.96
CA TYR A 596 9.29 30.48 63.76
C TYR A 596 8.00 29.73 63.92
N GLY A 597 7.50 29.20 63.64
CA GLY A 597 6.30 28.56 63.84
C GLY A 597 6.45 27.21 64.46
N ALA A 598 7.61 26.90 64.68
CA ALA A 598 7.82 25.69 65.36
C ALA A 598 8.14 25.91 66.79
N PRO A 599 7.25 26.38 67.56
CA PRO A 599 7.32 25.86 68.93
C PRO A 599 7.33 24.35 68.80
N ASP A 600 7.80 23.69 69.58
CA ASP A 600 8.01 22.29 69.70
C ASP A 600 6.77 21.44 69.41
N SER A 601 5.59 22.05 69.45
CA SER A 601 4.42 21.46 68.90
C SER A 601 4.55 21.14 67.43
N TYR A 602 5.51 21.68 66.73
CA TYR A 602 5.88 21.32 65.36
C TYR A 602 7.03 20.36 65.34
N GLY A 603 6.95 19.33 66.05
CA GLY A 603 7.83 18.18 65.90
C GLY A 603 7.97 17.76 64.47
N THR A 604 7.13 18.29 63.63
CA THR A 604 7.15 18.31 62.19
C THR A 604 8.39 18.86 61.55
N TRP A 605 9.18 19.60 62.24
CA TRP A 605 10.53 19.91 61.86
C TRP A 605 11.51 18.75 61.84
N THR A 606 11.01 17.57 62.21
CA THR A 606 11.73 16.36 61.97
C THR A 606 12.00 16.18 60.47
N GLY A 607 11.09 16.43 59.63
CA GLY A 607 11.34 16.49 58.21
C GLY A 607 12.47 17.42 57.86
N ARG A 608 12.51 18.52 58.49
CA ARG A 608 13.60 19.46 58.34
C ARG A 608 14.93 19.03 58.94
N ARG A 609 14.90 18.33 60.02
CA ARG A 609 16.14 17.75 60.54
C ARG A 609 16.70 16.72 59.60
N GLN A 610 15.88 15.96 58.96
CA GLN A 610 16.33 15.05 57.93
C GLN A 610 16.91 15.76 56.71
N TYR A 611 16.34 16.84 56.40
CA TYR A 611 16.94 17.78 55.51
C TYR A 611 18.20 18.40 56.01
N SER A 612 18.29 18.66 57.27
CA SER A 612 19.55 19.12 57.82
C SER A 612 20.67 18.09 57.68
N THR A 613 20.32 16.88 57.34
CA THR A 613 21.32 15.88 57.00
C THR A 613 21.74 15.91 55.55
N LEU A 614 20.80 16.14 54.68
CA LEU A 614 21.11 16.65 53.34
C LEU A 614 21.84 18.00 53.48
N ARG A 615 21.66 18.70 54.57
CA ARG A 615 22.36 19.88 54.93
C ARG A 615 23.68 19.66 55.63
N GLY A 616 23.83 18.59 56.35
CA GLY A 616 25.18 18.20 56.68
C GLY A 616 25.98 18.12 55.39
N GLN A 617 25.35 17.59 54.39
CA GLN A 617 25.85 17.65 53.02
C GLN A 617 25.77 19.07 52.46
N ALA A 618 24.77 19.83 52.75
CA ALA A 618 24.54 21.20 52.31
C ALA A 618 25.20 22.23 53.23
N ALA A 619 25.67 21.87 54.42
CA ALA A 619 26.62 22.72 55.16
C ALA A 619 27.93 22.95 54.38
N GLN A 620 28.18 22.04 53.43
CA GLN A 620 29.13 22.30 52.36
C GLN A 620 28.56 23.20 51.26
N TYR A 621 27.24 23.38 51.18
CA TYR A 621 26.52 24.04 50.05
C TYR A 621 25.62 25.20 50.51
N GLY A 622 25.61 25.56 51.76
CA GLY A 622 24.91 26.76 52.26
C GLY A 622 23.82 26.49 53.31
N ASP A 623 23.16 27.54 53.73
CA ASP A 623 22.21 27.55 54.81
C ASP A 623 20.91 26.76 54.54
N PRO A 624 20.20 26.44 55.63
CA PRO A 624 18.87 25.84 55.54
C PRO A 624 17.85 26.66 54.79
N GLY A 625 17.58 26.33 53.60
CA GLY A 625 16.75 27.11 52.70
C GLY A 625 17.43 27.46 51.41
N THR A 626 18.73 27.15 51.31
CA THR A 626 19.45 27.26 50.07
C THR A 626 18.88 26.30 49.04
N LEU A 627 18.65 26.77 47.85
CA LEU A 627 18.25 25.97 46.72
C LEU A 627 19.36 24.99 46.36
N ILE A 628 19.05 23.70 46.27
CA ILE A 628 19.97 22.66 45.83
C ILE A 628 19.73 22.40 44.36
N TYR A 629 20.72 22.66 43.58
CA TYR A 629 20.72 22.33 42.16
C TYR A 629 21.35 20.98 41.93
N SER A 630 20.90 20.26 40.90
CA SER A 630 21.55 19.04 40.48
C SER A 630 21.38 18.76 39.02
N ALA A 631 22.38 18.13 38.47
CA ALA A 631 22.30 17.55 37.14
C ALA A 631 22.42 16.04 37.21
N TRP A 632 21.76 15.34 36.35
CA TRP A 632 21.81 13.90 36.30
C TRP A 632 21.78 13.36 34.87
N ALA A 633 22.33 12.20 34.67
CA ALA A 633 22.31 11.46 33.43
C ALA A 633 22.11 9.97 33.73
N GLN A 634 21.42 9.30 32.84
CA GLN A 634 21.10 7.89 32.95
C GLN A 634 21.08 7.24 31.57
N ALA A 635 21.71 6.09 31.42
CA ALA A 635 21.51 5.19 30.29
C ALA A 635 20.61 4.02 30.69
N TYR A 636 19.83 3.53 29.77
CA TYR A 636 18.98 2.36 29.98
C TYR A 636 18.86 1.52 28.71
N GLY A 637 18.45 0.27 28.88
CA GLY A 637 18.15 -0.62 27.79
C GLY A 637 17.22 -1.73 28.24
N ALA A 638 16.45 -2.26 27.30
CA ALA A 638 15.57 -3.39 27.53
C ALA A 638 15.46 -4.29 26.28
N GLY A 639 15.12 -5.56 26.49
CA GLY A 639 14.85 -6.52 25.44
C GLY A 639 13.42 -7.06 25.59
N LEU A 640 12.60 -6.90 24.58
CA LEU A 640 11.23 -7.39 24.55
C LEU A 640 11.13 -8.66 23.73
N GLN A 641 10.52 -9.70 24.28
CA GLN A 641 10.08 -10.86 23.53
C GLN A 641 8.58 -10.99 23.66
N ALA A 642 7.84 -10.74 22.57
CA ALA A 642 6.42 -10.95 22.47
C ALA A 642 6.14 -12.31 21.83
N LYS A 643 5.51 -13.22 22.56
CA LYS A 643 5.21 -14.58 22.11
C LYS A 643 4.02 -14.57 21.15
N ALA A 644 4.05 -15.42 20.12
CA ALA A 644 2.92 -15.61 19.23
C ALA A 644 1.64 -15.99 20.02
N HIS A 645 0.52 -15.40 19.63
CA HIS A 645 -0.77 -15.65 20.29
C HIS A 645 -1.92 -15.73 19.29
N LYS A 646 -2.66 -16.83 19.29
CA LYS A 646 -3.69 -17.16 18.29
C LYS A 646 -3.09 -17.11 16.87
N GLN A 647 -3.68 -16.32 15.99
CA GLN A 647 -3.24 -16.11 14.61
C GLN A 647 -2.15 -15.03 14.44
N TYR A 648 -1.77 -14.34 15.54
CA TYR A 648 -0.80 -13.25 15.47
C TYR A 648 0.61 -13.75 15.78
N LEU A 649 1.58 -13.26 15.02
CA LEU A 649 2.97 -13.67 15.13
C LEU A 649 3.67 -13.01 16.33
N GLY A 650 4.69 -13.72 16.83
CA GLY A 650 5.59 -13.15 17.82
C GLY A 650 6.63 -12.21 17.21
N TYR A 651 7.23 -11.39 18.06
CA TYR A 651 8.33 -10.52 17.68
C TYR A 651 9.28 -10.27 18.84
N ASP A 652 10.50 -9.94 18.50
CA ASP A 652 11.52 -9.51 19.43
C ASP A 652 11.78 -7.99 19.28
N GLY A 653 12.17 -7.34 20.36
CA GLY A 653 12.49 -5.94 20.36
C GLY A 653 13.67 -5.62 21.25
N ASN A 654 14.44 -4.64 20.88
CA ASN A 654 15.50 -4.07 21.69
C ASN A 654 15.31 -2.57 21.81
N GLN A 655 15.53 -2.05 22.99
CA GLN A 655 15.41 -0.65 23.34
C GLN A 655 16.73 -0.19 23.97
N GLY A 656 17.20 1.00 23.61
CA GLY A 656 18.34 1.62 24.25
C GLY A 656 18.24 3.14 24.23
N GLY A 657 18.44 3.76 25.39
CA GLY A 657 18.26 5.19 25.49
C GLY A 657 19.07 5.86 26.59
N VAL A 658 19.03 7.18 26.58
CA VAL A 658 19.64 8.03 27.57
C VAL A 658 18.66 9.10 28.02
N PHE A 659 18.63 9.36 29.32
CA PHE A 659 17.99 10.55 29.90
C PHE A 659 19.06 11.46 30.50
N THR A 660 18.81 12.77 30.37
CA THR A 660 19.58 13.79 31.08
C THR A 660 18.64 14.84 31.64
N GLY A 661 18.87 15.31 32.83
CA GLY A 661 17.95 16.25 33.46
C GLY A 661 18.64 17.16 34.49
N LEU A 662 17.90 18.20 34.81
CA LEU A 662 18.30 19.23 35.76
C LEU A 662 17.19 19.47 36.80
N ASP A 663 17.54 19.52 38.08
CA ASP A 663 16.65 20.11 39.09
C ASP A 663 16.68 21.63 38.95
N LEU A 664 15.55 22.18 38.46
CA LEU A 664 15.39 23.63 38.28
C LEU A 664 15.11 24.37 39.60
N PHE A 665 14.46 23.65 40.51
CA PHE A 665 14.15 24.12 41.85
C PHE A 665 14.19 22.92 42.80
N GLY A 666 14.91 23.08 43.89
CA GLY A 666 14.97 22.07 44.92
C GLY A 666 14.94 22.70 46.32
N SER A 667 13.95 22.34 47.10
CA SER A 667 13.86 22.70 48.54
C SER A 667 13.78 21.45 49.39
N CYS A 668 13.55 21.68 50.67
CA CYS A 668 13.43 20.57 51.62
C CYS A 668 12.37 19.52 51.25
N ASP A 669 11.19 19.90 50.82
CA ASP A 669 10.06 19.03 50.66
C ASP A 669 9.60 18.94 49.19
N CYS A 670 10.28 19.70 48.31
CA CYS A 670 9.84 19.80 46.93
C CYS A 670 11.02 19.88 45.97
N ARG A 671 10.91 19.19 44.84
CA ARG A 671 11.77 19.33 43.67
C ARG A 671 10.96 19.48 42.45
N PHE A 672 11.43 20.33 41.56
CA PHE A 672 10.92 20.47 40.23
C PHE A 672 12.08 20.48 39.24
N GLY A 673 11.95 19.72 38.17
CA GLY A 673 13.00 19.62 37.19
C GLY A 673 12.49 19.34 35.79
N ALA A 674 13.40 19.40 34.83
CA ALA A 674 13.18 19.09 33.45
C ALA A 674 14.18 18.04 32.97
N TYR A 675 13.78 17.25 31.98
CA TYR A 675 14.65 16.27 31.35
C TYR A 675 14.45 16.20 29.86
N PHE A 676 15.49 15.75 29.19
CA PHE A 676 15.51 15.33 27.80
C PHE A 676 15.81 13.83 27.72
N GLY A 677 15.17 13.13 26.80
CA GLY A 677 15.41 11.73 26.51
C GLY A 677 15.62 11.48 25.02
N TYR A 678 16.55 10.62 24.69
CA TYR A 678 16.73 10.02 23.38
C TYR A 678 16.73 8.51 23.52
N GLU A 679 16.01 7.85 22.62
CA GLU A 679 15.88 6.39 22.58
C GLU A 679 15.95 5.88 21.15
N ARG A 680 16.55 4.74 20.99
CA ARG A 680 16.54 3.98 19.74
C ARG A 680 16.03 2.58 20.01
N ASP A 681 15.08 2.19 19.16
CA ASP A 681 14.39 0.91 19.27
C ASP A 681 14.52 0.14 17.97
N ASP A 682 14.74 -1.17 18.08
CA ASP A 682 14.74 -2.10 16.98
C ASP A 682 13.67 -3.16 17.24
N PHE A 683 12.67 -3.22 16.37
CA PHE A 683 11.63 -4.26 16.32
C PHE A 683 12.00 -5.27 15.25
N LYS A 684 11.93 -6.55 15.58
CA LYS A 684 12.19 -7.63 14.64
C LYS A 684 11.10 -8.68 14.76
N GLY A 685 10.26 -8.71 13.73
CA GLY A 685 9.20 -9.71 13.63
C GLY A 685 9.68 -11.02 13.05
N SER A 686 8.98 -12.09 13.38
CA SER A 686 9.14 -13.38 12.72
C SER A 686 8.37 -13.41 11.40
N ASP A 687 8.81 -14.25 10.48
CA ASP A 687 8.18 -14.50 9.19
C ASP A 687 7.92 -13.21 8.37
N TYR A 688 6.66 -12.87 8.06
CA TYR A 688 6.29 -11.72 7.22
C TYR A 688 6.31 -10.36 7.95
N LEU A 689 6.47 -10.33 9.26
CA LEU A 689 6.43 -9.06 10.02
C LEU A 689 7.56 -8.10 9.69
N GLY A 690 8.74 -8.61 9.33
CA GLY A 690 9.87 -7.74 8.97
C GLY A 690 10.49 -6.99 10.16
N GLU A 691 11.02 -5.80 9.90
CA GLU A 691 11.79 -5.03 10.88
C GLU A 691 11.35 -3.57 10.91
N LEU A 692 11.34 -2.97 12.12
CA LEU A 692 11.16 -1.52 12.30
C LEU A 692 12.33 -0.97 13.13
N LYS A 693 12.73 0.25 12.81
CA LYS A 693 13.74 1.02 13.56
C LYS A 693 13.12 2.35 13.93
N GLN A 694 13.11 2.64 15.22
CA GLN A 694 12.49 3.84 15.76
C GLN A 694 13.56 4.70 16.45
N ASN A 695 13.45 6.02 16.28
CA ASN A 695 14.23 6.98 17.03
C ASN A 695 13.24 7.90 17.73
N THR A 696 13.33 7.95 19.06
CA THR A 696 12.41 8.67 19.93
C THR A 696 13.12 9.81 20.63
N TYR A 697 12.56 11.00 20.57
CA TYR A 697 13.02 12.19 21.27
C TYR A 697 11.92 12.67 22.20
N GLN A 698 12.24 12.89 23.47
CA GLN A 698 11.26 13.34 24.43
C GLN A 698 11.78 14.45 25.34
N LEU A 699 10.86 15.32 25.72
CA LEU A 699 11.05 16.33 26.76
C LEU A 699 10.01 16.10 27.86
N GLY A 700 10.43 16.34 29.09
CA GLY A 700 9.51 16.22 30.21
C GLY A 700 9.87 17.11 31.37
N LEU A 701 8.85 17.31 32.18
CA LEU A 701 8.97 17.98 33.47
C LEU A 701 8.67 16.96 34.55
N TYR A 702 9.32 17.08 35.67
CA TYR A 702 9.02 16.27 36.84
C TYR A 702 8.91 17.09 38.10
N HIS A 703 8.08 16.65 39.01
CA HIS A 703 8.06 17.14 40.34
C HIS A 703 8.13 16.02 41.35
N GLN A 704 8.68 16.30 42.47
CA GLN A 704 8.74 15.42 43.61
C GLN A 704 8.43 16.24 44.87
N PHE A 705 7.45 15.72 45.63
CA PHE A 705 6.97 16.36 46.83
C PHE A 705 6.81 15.32 47.94
N GLY A 706 7.11 15.67 49.14
CA GLY A 706 6.90 14.81 50.30
C GLY A 706 7.95 14.96 51.38
N ASP A 707 7.77 14.20 52.45
CA ASP A 707 8.63 14.12 53.62
C ASP A 707 9.27 12.74 53.70
N GLU A 708 9.87 12.46 54.84
CA GLU A 708 10.52 11.16 55.11
C GLU A 708 9.58 9.96 55.14
N ASN A 709 8.27 10.17 55.33
CA ASN A 709 7.28 9.11 55.51
C ASN A 709 6.39 8.93 54.29
N VAL A 710 6.09 10.02 53.55
CA VAL A 710 5.22 10.01 52.41
C VAL A 710 5.81 10.82 51.27
N TYR A 711 5.80 10.26 50.06
CA TYR A 711 6.28 10.96 48.87
C TYR A 711 5.30 10.87 47.72
N THR A 712 5.39 11.85 46.85
CA THR A 712 4.67 11.89 45.56
C THR A 712 5.66 12.29 44.46
N ILE A 713 5.67 11.57 43.35
CA ILE A 713 6.48 11.88 42.18
C ILE A 713 5.52 11.98 41.00
N GLY A 714 5.57 13.09 40.27
CA GLY A 714 4.80 13.27 39.05
C GLY A 714 5.69 13.66 37.89
N THR A 715 5.30 13.19 36.68
CA THR A 715 5.93 13.57 35.42
C THR A 715 4.91 13.90 34.38
N ILE A 716 5.21 14.88 33.54
CA ILE A 716 4.53 15.12 32.27
C ILE A 716 5.58 15.09 31.17
N ARG A 717 5.24 14.49 30.03
CA ARG A 717 6.17 14.33 28.93
C ARG A 717 5.48 14.49 27.59
N GLY A 718 6.25 14.88 26.59
CA GLY A 718 5.85 14.84 25.19
C GLY A 718 7.04 14.50 24.32
N GLY A 719 6.81 13.87 23.20
CA GLY A 719 7.89 13.44 22.33
C GLY A 719 7.47 13.23 20.88
N TYR A 720 8.48 13.03 20.09
CA TYR A 720 8.42 12.73 18.67
C TYR A 720 9.17 11.45 18.39
N GLU A 721 8.61 10.63 17.53
CA GLU A 721 9.14 9.34 17.10
C GLU A 721 9.22 9.30 15.58
N SER A 722 10.36 8.91 15.03
CA SER A 722 10.55 8.65 13.61
C SER A 722 10.85 7.18 13.40
N THR A 723 10.06 6.54 12.54
CA THR A 723 10.14 5.11 12.30
C THR A 723 10.43 4.81 10.84
N GLU A 724 11.41 3.94 10.62
CA GLU A 724 11.71 3.31 9.34
C GLU A 724 11.39 1.83 9.42
N GLY A 725 10.62 1.33 8.47
CA GLY A 725 10.16 -0.06 8.46
C GLY A 725 10.42 -0.76 7.15
N THR A 726 10.60 -2.07 7.24
CA THR A 726 10.72 -2.97 6.09
C THR A 726 9.93 -4.23 6.38
N ARG A 727 9.06 -4.64 5.47
CA ARG A 727 8.38 -5.94 5.54
C ARG A 727 8.40 -6.66 4.19
N TRP A 728 8.11 -7.94 4.22
CA TRP A 728 7.98 -8.77 3.03
C TRP A 728 6.50 -8.95 2.71
N SER A 729 6.06 -8.38 1.59
CA SER A 729 4.72 -8.60 1.05
C SER A 729 4.78 -9.71 0.00
N LYS A 730 3.89 -10.68 0.08
CA LYS A 730 3.90 -11.85 -0.81
C LYS A 730 2.51 -12.06 -1.40
N TYR A 731 2.47 -12.18 -2.70
CA TYR A 731 1.29 -12.60 -3.43
C TYR A 731 1.64 -13.82 -4.31
N LEU A 732 1.04 -14.97 -4.03
CA LEU A 732 1.36 -16.25 -4.65
C LEU A 732 2.85 -16.58 -4.55
N ALA A 733 3.54 -16.73 -5.68
CA ALA A 733 4.98 -16.99 -5.75
C ALA A 733 5.85 -15.72 -5.75
N GLN A 734 5.24 -14.54 -5.88
CA GLN A 734 5.96 -13.27 -5.93
C GLN A 734 6.12 -12.70 -4.52
N THR A 735 7.33 -12.27 -4.19
CA THR A 735 7.64 -11.63 -2.90
C THR A 735 8.33 -10.31 -3.16
N GLN A 736 7.83 -9.25 -2.54
CA GLN A 736 8.36 -7.90 -2.66
C GLN A 736 8.75 -7.35 -1.29
N GLU A 737 9.92 -6.75 -1.20
CA GLU A 737 10.31 -5.93 -0.07
C GLU A 737 9.62 -4.57 -0.18
N VAL A 738 8.83 -4.20 0.82
CA VAL A 738 8.18 -2.88 0.91
C VAL A 738 8.72 -2.12 2.11
N LYS A 739 8.90 -0.81 1.94
CA LYS A 739 9.48 0.10 2.94
C LYS A 739 8.47 1.14 3.36
N ALA A 740 8.50 1.46 4.65
CA ALA A 740 7.67 2.48 5.25
C ALA A 740 8.53 3.48 6.01
N GLU A 741 8.15 4.74 5.95
CA GLU A 741 8.71 5.83 6.77
C GLU A 741 7.53 6.60 7.33
N TYR A 742 7.47 6.76 8.65
CA TYR A 742 6.39 7.49 9.30
C TYR A 742 6.81 8.10 10.63
N ASP A 743 6.05 9.11 11.02
CA ASP A 743 6.24 9.84 12.25
C ASP A 743 5.15 9.52 13.27
N GLY A 744 5.53 9.61 14.54
CA GLY A 744 4.65 9.49 15.69
C GLY A 744 4.87 10.62 16.69
N TYR A 745 3.84 10.95 17.43
CA TYR A 745 3.86 11.94 18.50
C TYR A 745 3.21 11.36 19.75
N PHE A 746 3.78 11.60 20.89
CA PHE A 746 3.16 11.14 22.13
C PHE A 746 3.17 12.21 23.21
N ALA A 747 2.22 12.05 24.12
CA ALA A 747 2.15 12.84 25.35
C ALA A 747 1.75 11.92 26.50
N GLY A 748 2.33 12.13 27.67
CA GLY A 748 2.03 11.28 28.82
C GLY A 748 2.17 12.00 30.14
N ALA A 749 1.53 11.45 31.14
CA ALA A 749 1.59 11.90 32.52
C ALA A 749 1.63 10.71 33.45
N THR A 750 2.52 10.75 34.44
CA THR A 750 2.66 9.70 35.44
C THR A 750 2.61 10.30 36.83
N LEU A 751 1.89 9.68 37.72
CA LEU A 751 1.82 10.04 39.15
C LEU A 751 2.05 8.81 40.01
N GLU A 752 3.02 8.90 40.91
CA GLU A 752 3.30 7.87 41.92
C GLU A 752 3.19 8.47 43.31
N ARG A 753 2.55 7.72 44.22
CA ARG A 753 2.53 8.05 45.65
C ARG A 753 2.92 6.83 46.47
N GLY A 754 3.81 7.01 47.42
CA GLY A 754 4.28 5.95 48.29
C GLY A 754 4.42 6.39 49.73
N ILE A 755 4.56 5.41 50.62
CA ILE A 755 4.80 5.57 52.05
C ILE A 755 6.07 4.83 52.40
N ASN A 756 6.91 5.41 53.26
CA ASN A 756 8.14 4.78 53.74
C ASN A 756 7.99 4.34 55.17
N LEU A 757 8.01 3.05 55.36
CA LEU A 757 8.00 2.40 56.68
C LEU A 757 9.42 2.00 57.02
N LYS A 758 10.02 2.76 57.93
CA LYS A 758 11.44 2.63 58.32
C LYS A 758 11.61 1.67 59.46
N ALA A 759 12.51 0.71 59.30
CA ALA A 759 13.01 -0.21 60.33
C ALA A 759 14.48 -0.49 60.08
N SER A 760 15.35 0.43 60.57
CA SER A 760 16.80 0.38 60.30
C SER A 760 17.40 -1.02 60.48
N PRO A 761 18.18 -1.51 59.50
CA PRO A 761 18.70 -0.82 58.32
C PRO A 761 17.74 -0.93 57.08
N PHE A 762 16.52 -1.33 57.25
CA PHE A 762 15.55 -1.54 56.18
C PHE A 762 14.55 -0.40 56.08
N THR A 763 14.18 -0.08 54.88
CA THR A 763 13.02 0.77 54.57
C THR A 763 12.08 -0.01 53.63
N PHE A 764 10.86 -0.21 54.01
CA PHE A 764 9.81 -0.81 53.20
C PHE A 764 8.86 0.26 52.66
N SER A 765 8.74 0.36 51.34
CA SER A 765 8.00 1.46 50.69
C SER A 765 6.90 0.91 49.75
N PRO A 766 5.68 0.68 50.23
CA PRO A 766 4.53 0.41 49.35
C PRO A 766 4.20 1.66 48.56
N TYR A 767 3.80 1.48 47.28
CA TYR A 767 3.42 2.59 46.42
C TYR A 767 2.33 2.22 45.43
N ALA A 768 1.62 3.24 44.96
CA ALA A 768 0.73 3.17 43.81
C ALA A 768 1.14 4.17 42.75
N GLN A 769 1.09 3.75 41.50
CA GLN A 769 1.41 4.58 40.35
C GLN A 769 0.30 4.52 39.31
N LEU A 770 0.00 5.63 38.66
CA LEU A 770 -0.89 5.74 37.51
C LEU A 770 -0.12 6.41 36.38
N ASP A 771 -0.12 5.80 35.20
CA ASP A 771 0.55 6.29 34.00
C ASP A 771 -0.44 6.36 32.85
N TYR A 772 -0.65 7.54 32.33
CA TYR A 772 -1.43 7.78 31.12
C TYR A 772 -0.50 8.13 29.97
N ASN A 773 -0.73 7.51 28.80
CA ASN A 773 0.05 7.75 27.59
C ASN A 773 -0.87 7.82 26.38
N TYR A 774 -0.74 8.89 25.61
CA TYR A 774 -1.38 9.11 24.32
C TYR A 774 -0.34 9.01 23.24
N TYR A 775 -0.61 8.23 22.19
CA TYR A 775 0.27 8.05 21.04
C TYR A 775 -0.51 8.28 19.75
N LEU A 776 -0.01 9.14 18.89
CA LEU A 776 -0.54 9.48 17.59
C LEU A 776 0.46 9.08 16.51
N ARG A 777 0.06 8.20 15.58
CA ARG A 777 0.85 7.82 14.43
C ARG A 777 0.28 8.46 13.18
N ASP A 778 1.11 9.15 12.41
CA ASP A 778 0.70 9.73 11.13
C ASP A 778 0.40 8.65 10.08
N LYS A 779 -0.37 9.02 9.06
CA LYS A 779 -0.61 8.18 7.89
C LYS A 779 0.66 8.06 7.06
N PHE A 780 0.81 6.94 6.39
CA PHE A 780 1.92 6.71 5.47
C PHE A 780 1.56 5.73 4.37
N THR A 781 2.38 5.69 3.33
CA THR A 781 2.24 4.74 2.23
C THR A 781 3.54 3.97 2.08
N GLU A 782 3.45 2.67 2.00
CA GLU A 782 4.60 1.81 1.71
C GLU A 782 5.15 2.09 0.31
N LYS A 783 6.46 2.05 0.19
CA LYS A 783 7.20 2.16 -1.07
C LYS A 783 7.62 0.76 -1.50
N GLY A 784 7.16 0.33 -2.66
CA GLY A 784 7.55 -0.91 -3.32
C GLY A 784 7.44 -0.68 -4.82
N ASP A 785 8.37 -1.19 -5.63
CA ASP A 785 8.45 -0.96 -7.07
C ASP A 785 7.18 -1.47 -7.77
N ASP A 786 6.21 -0.60 -8.02
CA ASP A 786 4.89 -0.86 -8.65
C ASP A 786 4.10 -2.03 -8.04
N TRP A 787 4.33 -2.32 -6.75
CA TRP A 787 3.66 -3.41 -6.05
C TRP A 787 2.23 -3.04 -5.65
N ALA A 788 1.25 -3.64 -6.33
CA ALA A 788 -0.17 -3.36 -6.12
C ALA A 788 -0.67 -3.63 -4.69
N TYR A 789 0.01 -4.51 -3.96
CA TYR A 789 -0.31 -4.92 -2.59
C TYR A 789 0.51 -4.19 -1.52
N ALA A 790 1.22 -3.12 -1.89
CA ALA A 790 1.74 -2.15 -0.92
C ALA A 790 0.58 -1.47 -0.20
N LEU A 791 0.81 -1.06 1.06
CA LEU A 791 -0.25 -0.52 1.91
C LEU A 791 -0.21 1.01 1.99
N GLU A 792 -1.36 1.62 1.91
CA GLU A 792 -1.63 2.94 2.46
C GLU A 792 -2.24 2.74 3.85
N VAL A 793 -1.50 3.11 4.89
CA VAL A 793 -1.89 2.95 6.30
C VAL A 793 -2.42 4.26 6.83
N GLY A 794 -3.60 4.23 7.44
CA GLY A 794 -4.28 5.40 7.96
C GLY A 794 -3.61 5.99 9.19
N ARG A 795 -3.88 7.28 9.46
CA ARG A 795 -3.57 7.91 10.73
C ARG A 795 -4.35 7.23 11.84
N SER A 796 -3.71 7.01 12.98
CA SER A 796 -4.32 6.35 14.13
C SER A 796 -3.85 6.98 15.43
N ASP A 797 -4.74 7.05 16.40
CA ASP A 797 -4.46 7.50 17.75
C ASP A 797 -4.78 6.39 18.76
N TYR A 798 -3.99 6.35 19.79
CA TYR A 798 -4.03 5.27 20.79
C TYR A 798 -3.89 5.84 22.20
N HIS A 799 -4.55 5.21 23.15
CA HIS A 799 -4.56 5.59 24.56
C HIS A 799 -4.15 4.40 25.42
N SER A 800 -3.35 4.62 26.43
CA SER A 800 -2.97 3.66 27.45
C SER A 800 -3.14 4.30 28.82
N LEU A 801 -3.77 3.59 29.75
CA LEU A 801 -3.86 3.97 31.16
C LEU A 801 -3.45 2.77 32.01
N ARG A 802 -2.27 2.86 32.61
CA ARG A 802 -1.70 1.77 33.43
C ARG A 802 -1.71 2.13 34.89
N GLY A 803 -2.20 1.23 35.70
CA GLY A 803 -2.06 1.27 37.16
C GLY A 803 -0.99 0.30 37.62
N GLN A 804 -0.18 0.70 38.57
CA GLN A 804 0.86 -0.13 39.17
C GLN A 804 0.72 -0.08 40.70
N LEU A 805 0.63 -1.24 41.32
CA LEU A 805 0.70 -1.42 42.77
C LEU A 805 1.96 -2.20 43.12
N GLY A 806 2.81 -1.61 43.91
CA GLY A 806 4.11 -2.19 44.19
C GLY A 806 4.65 -1.89 45.58
N ALA A 807 5.78 -2.51 45.87
CA ALA A 807 6.53 -2.25 47.07
C ALA A 807 8.03 -2.31 46.79
N ARG A 808 8.79 -1.47 47.46
CA ARG A 808 10.26 -1.48 47.47
C ARG A 808 10.79 -1.83 48.87
N LEU A 809 11.88 -2.56 48.88
CA LEU A 809 12.66 -2.84 50.07
C LEU A 809 14.05 -2.26 49.84
N VAL A 810 14.46 -1.35 50.67
CA VAL A 810 15.80 -0.73 50.65
C VAL A 810 16.57 -1.19 51.87
N LEU A 811 17.77 -1.66 51.65
CA LEU A 811 18.74 -1.98 52.67
C LEU A 811 19.86 -0.94 52.62
N ASP A 812 19.95 -0.15 53.68
CA ASP A 812 20.96 0.88 53.86
C ASP A 812 22.22 0.31 54.55
N MET A 813 23.38 0.50 53.95
CA MET A 813 24.68 0.11 54.49
C MET A 813 25.66 1.28 54.45
N TYR A 814 26.53 1.33 55.46
CA TYR A 814 27.42 2.47 55.63
C TYR A 814 28.91 1.99 55.80
N PRO A 815 29.59 1.59 54.75
CA PRO A 815 30.99 1.23 54.77
C PRO A 815 31.87 2.50 54.91
N GLY A 816 32.29 2.77 56.15
CA GLY A 816 33.06 3.99 56.48
C GLY A 816 32.17 5.24 56.40
N SER A 817 32.62 6.21 55.59
CA SER A 817 31.88 7.47 55.38
C SER A 817 30.99 7.46 54.15
N GLN A 818 30.88 6.33 53.48
CA GLN A 818 30.09 6.19 52.25
C GLN A 818 28.76 5.53 52.54
N GLN A 819 27.75 5.81 51.71
CA GLN A 819 26.47 5.13 51.76
C GLN A 819 26.34 4.18 50.59
N PHE A 820 25.90 2.97 50.84
CA PHE A 820 25.58 1.98 49.85
C PHE A 820 24.21 1.40 50.11
N ARG A 821 23.40 1.25 49.07
CA ARG A 821 22.03 0.74 49.14
C ARG A 821 21.84 -0.43 48.23
N ILE A 822 21.09 -1.42 48.67
CA ILE A 822 20.50 -2.47 47.84
C ILE A 822 19.02 -2.25 47.82
N ILE A 823 18.42 -2.26 46.64
CA ILE A 823 17.01 -1.93 46.38
C ILE A 823 16.38 -3.11 45.70
N ALA A 824 15.40 -3.75 46.31
CA ALA A 824 14.54 -4.72 45.68
C ALA A 824 13.18 -4.08 45.41
N ASN A 825 12.57 -4.35 44.24
CA ASN A 825 11.28 -3.82 43.83
C ASN A 825 10.39 -4.93 43.27
N GLY A 826 9.11 -4.91 43.63
CA GLY A 826 8.11 -5.81 43.05
C GLY A 826 6.80 -5.08 42.87
N ALA A 827 6.12 -5.30 41.73
CA ALA A 827 4.85 -4.67 41.45
C ALA A 827 3.96 -5.50 40.52
N TYR A 828 2.66 -5.27 40.64
CA TYR A 828 1.65 -5.70 39.72
C TYR A 828 1.23 -4.49 38.86
N ILE A 829 1.16 -4.67 37.56
CA ILE A 829 0.79 -3.66 36.56
C ILE A 829 -0.44 -4.11 35.81
N HIS A 830 -1.45 -3.22 35.69
CA HIS A 830 -2.67 -3.47 34.93
C HIS A 830 -2.92 -2.35 33.91
N GLU A 831 -3.23 -2.75 32.67
CA GLU A 831 -3.67 -1.85 31.60
C GLU A 831 -5.20 -1.78 31.57
N PHE A 832 -5.75 -0.60 31.81
CA PHE A 832 -7.20 -0.36 31.84
C PHE A 832 -7.83 -0.15 30.46
N LEU A 833 -7.05 0.24 29.47
CA LEU A 833 -7.50 0.52 28.10
C LEU A 833 -7.05 -0.57 27.11
N ASP A 834 -7.49 -0.47 25.87
CA ASP A 834 -7.25 -1.49 24.82
C ASP A 834 -6.02 -1.24 23.94
N ALA A 835 -5.18 -0.28 24.30
CA ALA A 835 -4.00 0.12 23.51
C ALA A 835 -3.01 -1.00 23.20
N VAL A 836 -2.92 -2.00 24.09
CA VAL A 836 -2.04 -3.16 23.95
C VAL A 836 -2.36 -4.07 22.75
N TYR A 837 -3.50 -3.86 22.10
CA TYR A 837 -3.92 -4.68 20.96
C TYR A 837 -3.65 -4.04 19.61
N GLY A 838 -3.26 -2.79 19.53
CA GLY A 838 -3.00 -2.07 18.31
C GLY A 838 -3.99 -2.37 17.18
N GLN A 839 -4.80 -1.42 16.79
CA GLN A 839 -5.65 -1.53 15.63
C GLN A 839 -5.31 -0.41 14.67
N THR A 840 -5.14 -0.74 13.39
CA THR A 840 -4.92 0.27 12.35
C THR A 840 -5.77 -0.02 11.13
N SER A 841 -6.09 1.01 10.35
CA SER A 841 -6.74 0.85 9.06
C SER A 841 -5.71 0.88 7.94
N ALA A 842 -5.92 0.07 6.92
CA ALA A 842 -5.08 0.08 5.72
C ALA A 842 -5.91 -0.26 4.47
N LYS A 843 -5.36 0.06 3.32
CA LYS A 843 -5.85 -0.39 2.01
C LYS A 843 -4.67 -0.65 1.09
N PHE A 844 -4.87 -1.46 0.07
CA PHE A 844 -3.86 -1.70 -0.95
C PHE A 844 -3.74 -0.48 -1.88
N THR A 845 -2.52 -0.11 -2.25
CA THR A 845 -2.28 1.00 -3.20
C THR A 845 -2.86 0.70 -4.58
N GLY A 846 -2.85 -0.56 -5.01
CA GLY A 846 -3.46 -1.01 -6.26
C GLY A 846 -4.99 -1.11 -6.23
N LEU A 847 -5.62 -1.02 -5.06
CA LEU A 847 -7.08 -1.03 -4.87
C LEU A 847 -7.52 0.25 -4.16
N SER A 848 -7.25 1.39 -4.78
CA SER A 848 -7.42 2.74 -4.19
C SER A 848 -8.88 3.09 -3.89
N THR A 849 -9.84 2.53 -4.65
CA THR A 849 -11.28 2.70 -4.45
C THR A 849 -11.84 1.87 -3.30
N SER A 850 -11.06 0.93 -2.76
CA SER A 850 -11.44 0.12 -1.61
C SER A 850 -11.71 0.98 -0.37
N THR A 851 -12.68 0.57 0.46
CA THR A 851 -12.95 1.18 1.77
C THR A 851 -11.89 0.84 2.81
N GLY A 852 -10.93 -0.01 2.47
CA GLY A 852 -9.90 -0.50 3.36
C GLY A 852 -10.36 -1.59 4.31
N PHE A 853 -9.42 -2.05 5.12
CA PHE A 853 -9.60 -3.11 6.12
C PHE A 853 -8.90 -2.73 7.43
N SER A 854 -9.31 -3.37 8.52
CA SER A 854 -8.65 -3.21 9.82
C SER A 854 -7.60 -4.30 10.02
N ILE A 855 -6.47 -3.90 10.58
CA ILE A 855 -5.37 -4.79 10.97
C ILE A 855 -5.23 -4.72 12.47
N TYR A 856 -5.05 -5.86 13.11
CA TYR A 856 -4.81 -6.01 14.53
C TYR A 856 -3.41 -6.58 14.77
N GLY A 857 -2.77 -6.11 15.82
CA GLY A 857 -1.47 -6.59 16.25
C GLY A 857 -1.56 -7.71 17.30
N ASN A 858 -0.40 -8.29 17.63
CA ASN A 858 -0.28 -9.29 18.66
C ASN A 858 -0.62 -8.71 20.05
N SER A 859 -1.42 -9.41 20.81
CA SER A 859 -1.83 -9.00 22.17
C SER A 859 -0.73 -9.30 23.18
N LEU A 860 -0.31 -8.28 23.92
CA LEU A 860 0.68 -8.37 25.01
C LEU A 860 0.05 -8.66 26.38
N GLY A 861 -1.27 -8.86 26.44
CA GLY A 861 -2.02 -8.97 27.69
C GLY A 861 -2.25 -7.63 28.38
N ARG A 862 -2.93 -7.67 29.52
CA ARG A 862 -3.22 -6.46 30.31
C ARG A 862 -2.56 -6.47 31.68
N ASP A 863 -2.12 -7.65 32.14
CA ASP A 863 -1.60 -7.88 33.49
C ASP A 863 -0.16 -8.31 33.41
N TRP A 864 0.72 -7.61 34.11
CA TRP A 864 2.15 -7.94 34.15
C TRP A 864 2.65 -7.92 35.59
N ALA A 865 3.63 -8.75 35.87
CA ALA A 865 4.46 -8.67 37.05
C ALA A 865 5.76 -7.92 36.74
N LEU A 866 6.18 -7.04 37.63
CA LEU A 866 7.48 -6.38 37.62
C LEU A 866 8.27 -6.89 38.81
N VAL A 867 9.53 -7.27 38.57
CA VAL A 867 10.51 -7.50 39.63
C VAL A 867 11.79 -6.75 39.29
N GLY A 868 12.44 -6.16 40.27
CA GLY A 868 13.65 -5.37 40.06
C GLY A 868 14.63 -5.49 41.22
N LEU A 869 15.90 -5.36 40.87
CA LEU A 869 17.01 -5.32 41.85
C LEU A 869 17.99 -4.23 41.43
N GLY A 870 18.43 -3.41 42.38
CA GLY A 870 19.35 -2.34 42.13
C GLY A 870 20.33 -2.12 43.26
N ALA A 871 21.38 -1.38 42.94
CA ALA A 871 22.35 -0.89 43.89
C ALA A 871 22.60 0.60 43.66
N GLU A 872 22.76 1.33 44.75
CA GLU A 872 23.07 2.75 44.75
C GLU A 872 24.32 2.97 45.64
N TRP A 873 25.22 3.79 45.16
CA TRP A 873 26.44 4.14 45.86
C TRP A 873 26.64 5.65 45.90
N ILE A 874 26.80 6.18 47.11
CA ILE A 874 27.02 7.59 47.37
C ILE A 874 28.41 7.74 47.99
N PRO A 875 29.46 7.83 47.13
CA PRO A 875 30.85 7.93 47.59
C PRO A 875 31.13 9.25 48.33
N ILE A 876 30.49 10.31 47.90
CA ILE A 876 30.53 11.64 48.51
C ILE A 876 29.11 12.26 48.45
N PRO A 877 28.77 13.18 49.32
CA PRO A 877 27.45 13.78 49.35
C PRO A 877 26.97 14.39 48.04
N ALA A 878 27.89 14.91 47.25
CA ALA A 878 27.57 15.52 45.94
C ALA A 878 27.30 14.52 44.85
N LEU A 879 27.77 13.27 44.93
CA LEU A 879 27.72 12.30 43.85
C LEU A 879 26.93 11.04 44.23
N ASN A 880 25.93 10.72 43.43
CA ASN A 880 25.17 9.50 43.54
C ASN A 880 25.31 8.70 42.24
N LEU A 881 25.64 7.43 42.35
CA LEU A 881 25.76 6.47 41.28
C LEU A 881 24.79 5.32 41.53
N PHE A 882 24.10 4.82 40.50
CA PHE A 882 23.25 3.67 40.66
C PHE A 882 23.29 2.75 39.44
N VAL A 883 22.92 1.50 39.65
CA VAL A 883 22.64 0.48 38.66
C VAL A 883 21.38 -0.28 39.07
N LYS A 884 20.52 -0.62 38.15
CA LYS A 884 19.29 -1.37 38.39
C LYS A 884 18.95 -2.28 37.21
N GLY A 885 18.43 -3.47 37.51
CA GLY A 885 17.80 -4.36 36.56
C GLY A 885 16.32 -4.51 36.90
N ASP A 886 15.47 -4.49 35.87
CA ASP A 886 14.04 -4.71 35.98
C ASP A 886 13.61 -5.83 35.03
N TYR A 887 12.59 -6.58 35.38
CA TYR A 887 12.01 -7.62 34.55
C TYR A 887 10.48 -7.53 34.58
N VAL A 888 9.88 -7.18 33.46
CA VAL A 888 8.43 -7.17 33.28
C VAL A 888 8.01 -8.43 32.54
N VAL A 889 7.08 -9.17 33.08
CA VAL A 889 6.74 -10.52 32.60
C VAL A 889 5.26 -10.83 32.75
N ASN A 890 4.72 -11.55 31.75
CA ASN A 890 3.48 -12.30 31.83
C ASN A 890 3.55 -13.52 30.89
N LYS A 891 2.42 -14.19 30.63
CA LYS A 891 2.40 -15.35 29.73
C LYS A 891 2.69 -15.04 28.27
N TYR A 892 2.56 -13.78 27.84
CA TYR A 892 2.74 -13.33 26.46
C TYR A 892 4.04 -12.55 26.23
N VAL A 893 4.62 -12.03 27.30
CA VAL A 893 5.72 -11.07 27.24
C VAL A 893 6.81 -11.43 28.22
N ASP A 894 8.04 -11.39 27.75
CA ASP A 894 9.27 -11.37 28.54
C ASP A 894 10.02 -10.07 28.19
N ASN A 895 10.25 -9.21 29.18
CA ASN A 895 10.85 -7.89 28.95
C ASN A 895 11.89 -7.55 30.05
N PRO A 896 13.11 -8.12 29.98
CA PRO A 896 14.22 -7.72 30.82
C PRO A 896 14.79 -6.36 30.44
N GLY A 897 15.17 -5.56 31.41
CA GLY A 897 15.82 -4.28 31.19
C GLY A 897 16.77 -3.90 32.31
N GLY A 898 17.56 -2.88 32.06
CA GLY A 898 18.48 -2.35 33.03
C GLY A 898 18.77 -0.88 32.80
N SER A 899 19.23 -0.22 33.87
CA SER A 899 19.61 1.18 33.82
C SER A 899 20.80 1.45 34.74
N ALA A 900 21.59 2.43 34.36
CA ALA A 900 22.66 2.96 35.18
C ALA A 900 22.72 4.48 35.05
N GLY A 901 22.96 5.16 36.13
CA GLY A 901 22.95 6.62 36.12
C GLY A 901 23.81 7.23 37.20
N LEU A 902 23.95 8.54 37.07
CA LEU A 902 24.66 9.39 38.02
C LEU A 902 23.86 10.67 38.27
N LYS A 903 24.06 11.22 39.45
CA LYS A 903 23.56 12.56 39.82
C LYS A 903 24.64 13.31 40.54
N TYR A 904 24.86 14.53 40.11
CA TYR A 904 25.75 15.48 40.77
C TYR A 904 24.96 16.67 41.33
N ARG A 905 25.26 17.04 42.55
CA ARG A 905 24.61 18.14 43.28
C ARG A 905 25.63 19.22 43.64
N TRP A 906 25.22 20.49 43.58
CA TRP A 906 26.03 21.64 43.94
C TRP A 906 25.24 22.74 44.62
#